data_216f5986a9150566dcea0ba16b64997c
#
_entry.id   216f5986a9150566dcea0ba16b64997c
#
_cell.length_a   1.000
_cell.length_b   1.000
_cell.length_c   1.000
_cell.angle_alpha   90.00
_cell.angle_beta   90.00
_cell.angle_gamma   90.00
#
_symmetry.space_group_name_H-M   'P 1'
#
loop_
_entity.id
_entity.type
_entity.pdbx_description
1 polymer ?
#
loop_
_entity_poly.entity_id
_entity_poly.type
_entity_poly.pdbx_seq_one_letter_code
_entity_poly.pdbx_strand_id
1 'polypeptide(L)'
;MIMKNLFITLIATFISVVTFAQKPDPNFHIYLCIGQSNMEAGARPAEQDKDFNDPRFSFIAAVDMPSMNRKMGEWYTAVPPICREGNNMGPVDFFGRKMIEVLPEHIKVGVINVSVAGAKIELWDKNDYKEYIDNERDWMKAIVEQYDGNPYQRLVEMARIAQKDGVIKGILMHQGESNSEDPLWPERVKKIYDNLCKDLKLNPKETPLLAGELKYEEQDGVCWRFNRDIMPRLPEVLPNAHIISALGCESTGDQFHFSTEGMRLLGYRYADKMLELQGFKEVEERTLTLDTKKLGIEISPTLAGIFFEDINQSVDGGISAQLIQNNSFQAYNVPFNTDSDEFSKVDTVFFGWTIINKEGTGKARTVNDRPLVKDLKPLYDFDPDDEYDDSKKYQQYSVRFDVEDPGQGFGIAANGFGISEYVRGWGNKGMYSNNTQIPSIPVEKDVTYDLGLYLTGDSYSGSFSVYLEDKDGQVNSNVITISNIGNDWKKYEGTLKAERSVDSRLCIVADAAGTFYLDFVTLVPEASQLWMEGKYGPFRKDLLQALADLNPTFMRFPGGCASEGTDYWGQVFWKNSIGPVEERIGFRNHWGYWTSQYIGFYEYLLMAESLGATPLPVFNNGVTCQFAGHKYVAPLDTQEDRDRFQSIFVDDVLDFIEFCNGGVNTEWGAKRAAMGHPEPFNLKYVGIGNENRGEAFWDRFDIIYKAVKATYPEIIIVSTSGAADAGREFDENMKKIDELYPDTIVDEHYYKGDDWFYTNGDRYAQGMKRGAQGNTYDRSKPTRVFVGEFANNRTNNAYASTLAEAAYWTSLERNSDMVVMAAYAPLFCKKGYNKWNSNLIWFDNRGMWRSTNYYYQKLFSVAGDRAFEMTPAMEGAVADSTVYMSPTIDTETGEIFIKFVNSECVNKTFTVNIGNKKVYNVSVEFISSFDTKVKNQGDQNYYSSHPDYNKVPSFGGPGAAERPGLREMAWRFAPKVKYTEAIVPHTKEYRKVKKSFDFIMPENSVGIIRLTPAK
;
A
#
# COMPACT_ATOMS: atom_id res chain seq x y z
N MET A 1 -33.27 -60.96 -77.38
CA MET A 1 -32.18 -59.93 -77.27
C MET A 1 -32.65 -58.63 -76.60
N ILE A 2 -33.93 -58.34 -76.52
CA ILE A 2 -34.50 -57.16 -75.84
C ILE A 2 -34.62 -57.27 -74.31
N MET A 3 -34.77 -58.47 -73.77
CA MET A 3 -34.94 -58.72 -72.32
C MET A 3 -33.57 -58.66 -71.56
N LYS A 4 -32.40 -58.86 -72.22
CA LYS A 4 -31.10 -58.81 -71.53
C LYS A 4 -30.59 -57.39 -71.30
N ASN A 5 -31.02 -56.47 -72.16
CA ASN A 5 -30.58 -55.04 -71.99
C ASN A 5 -31.38 -54.27 -70.97
N LEU A 6 -32.64 -54.76 -70.65
CA LEU A 6 -33.48 -54.10 -69.63
C LEU A 6 -32.97 -54.40 -68.19
N PHE A 7 -32.36 -55.62 -67.99
CA PHE A 7 -31.83 -55.98 -66.68
C PHE A 7 -30.49 -55.29 -66.34
N ILE A 8 -29.67 -54.96 -67.33
CA ILE A 8 -28.39 -54.28 -67.11
C ILE A 8 -28.60 -52.77 -66.85
N THR A 9 -29.65 -52.17 -67.43
CA THR A 9 -30.01 -50.76 -67.16
C THR A 9 -30.67 -50.55 -65.80
N LEU A 10 -31.41 -51.53 -65.27
CA LEU A 10 -31.99 -51.47 -63.89
C LEU A 10 -30.91 -51.67 -62.79
N ILE A 11 -29.86 -52.50 -63.05
CA ILE A 11 -28.75 -52.65 -62.10
C ILE A 11 -27.83 -51.45 -62.09
N ALA A 12 -27.64 -50.78 -63.23
CA ALA A 12 -26.84 -49.53 -63.29
C ALA A 12 -27.52 -48.32 -62.60
N THR A 13 -28.89 -48.31 -62.55
CA THR A 13 -29.62 -47.22 -61.85
C THR A 13 -29.76 -47.43 -60.35
N PHE A 14 -29.54 -48.69 -59.81
CA PHE A 14 -29.57 -49.00 -58.38
C PHE A 14 -28.20 -48.88 -57.68
N ILE A 15 -27.07 -48.68 -58.44
CA ILE A 15 -25.72 -48.53 -57.86
C ILE A 15 -25.34 -47.04 -57.69
N SER A 16 -26.16 -46.06 -58.09
CA SER A 16 -25.82 -44.64 -58.02
C SER A 16 -26.48 -43.85 -56.86
N VAL A 17 -26.94 -44.54 -55.79
CA VAL A 17 -27.38 -43.83 -54.55
C VAL A 17 -26.79 -44.56 -53.29
N VAL A 18 -25.51 -44.81 -53.33
CA VAL A 18 -24.77 -44.92 -52.08
C VAL A 18 -24.13 -43.53 -51.91
N THR A 19 -24.84 -42.65 -51.28
CA THR A 19 -24.29 -41.43 -50.69
C THR A 19 -23.23 -41.88 -49.70
N PHE A 20 -21.95 -41.81 -50.07
CA PHE A 20 -20.84 -41.80 -49.09
C PHE A 20 -21.15 -40.69 -48.10
N ALA A 21 -21.50 -40.99 -46.88
CA ALA A 21 -21.52 -40.03 -45.79
C ALA A 21 -20.12 -39.43 -45.77
N GLN A 22 -20.03 -38.16 -46.15
CA GLN A 22 -18.77 -37.43 -46.12
C GLN A 22 -18.24 -37.47 -44.67
N LYS A 23 -17.01 -37.95 -44.46
CA LYS A 23 -16.40 -37.88 -43.14
C LYS A 23 -16.24 -36.43 -42.74
N PRO A 24 -16.49 -36.09 -41.44
CA PRO A 24 -16.23 -34.73 -40.97
C PRO A 24 -14.80 -34.27 -41.29
N ASP A 25 -14.63 -33.03 -41.72
CA ASP A 25 -13.32 -32.45 -41.98
C ASP A 25 -12.56 -32.27 -40.68
N PRO A 26 -11.42 -32.97 -40.45
CA PRO A 26 -10.64 -32.84 -39.23
C PRO A 26 -10.00 -31.43 -39.08
N ASN A 27 -9.92 -30.64 -40.14
CA ASN A 27 -9.40 -29.29 -40.16
C ASN A 27 -10.49 -28.22 -39.96
N PHE A 28 -11.76 -28.62 -39.80
CA PHE A 28 -12.80 -27.71 -39.38
C PHE A 28 -13.06 -27.86 -37.89
N HIS A 29 -12.42 -26.98 -37.09
CA HIS A 29 -12.47 -26.96 -35.64
C HIS A 29 -13.72 -26.23 -35.16
N ILE A 30 -14.56 -26.91 -34.40
CA ILE A 30 -15.85 -26.37 -33.94
C ILE A 30 -15.83 -26.18 -32.43
N TYR A 31 -16.39 -25.06 -31.96
CA TYR A 31 -16.47 -24.71 -30.53
C TYR A 31 -17.91 -24.42 -30.13
N LEU A 32 -18.33 -24.99 -29.01
CA LEU A 32 -19.64 -24.76 -28.41
C LEU A 32 -19.55 -23.56 -27.48
N CYS A 33 -20.47 -22.60 -27.55
CA CYS A 33 -20.46 -21.40 -26.73
C CYS A 33 -21.78 -21.32 -25.95
N ILE A 34 -21.69 -21.23 -24.61
CA ILE A 34 -22.83 -21.14 -23.70
C ILE A 34 -22.60 -20.04 -22.66
N GLY A 35 -23.68 -19.39 -22.25
CA GLY A 35 -23.55 -18.35 -21.22
C GLY A 35 -24.74 -17.42 -21.13
N GLN A 36 -24.50 -16.27 -20.54
CA GLN A 36 -25.51 -15.24 -20.38
C GLN A 36 -25.14 -13.96 -21.18
N SER A 37 -25.55 -12.79 -20.74
CA SER A 37 -25.46 -11.55 -21.52
C SER A 37 -24.08 -11.23 -22.11
N ASN A 38 -23.00 -11.45 -21.37
CA ASN A 38 -21.63 -11.23 -21.87
C ASN A 38 -21.24 -12.23 -22.97
N MET A 39 -21.73 -13.46 -22.94
CA MET A 39 -21.52 -14.44 -24.01
C MET A 39 -22.50 -14.24 -25.18
N GLU A 40 -23.70 -13.75 -24.88
CA GLU A 40 -24.75 -13.46 -25.87
C GLU A 40 -24.36 -12.33 -26.81
N ALA A 41 -23.55 -11.36 -26.32
CA ALA A 41 -23.00 -10.24 -27.08
C ALA A 41 -23.80 -8.92 -27.02
N GLY A 42 -23.25 -7.99 -26.23
CA GLY A 42 -23.82 -6.65 -26.07
C GLY A 42 -22.94 -5.50 -26.60
N ALA A 43 -21.68 -5.78 -26.92
CA ALA A 43 -20.70 -4.77 -27.29
C ALA A 43 -20.89 -4.26 -28.73
N ARG A 44 -20.96 -2.94 -28.92
CA ARG A 44 -21.09 -2.34 -30.26
C ARG A 44 -19.80 -2.50 -31.05
N PRO A 45 -19.85 -2.87 -32.33
CA PRO A 45 -18.66 -2.95 -33.16
C PRO A 45 -17.93 -1.60 -33.23
N ALA A 46 -16.62 -1.62 -32.96
CA ALA A 46 -15.75 -0.47 -33.23
C ALA A 46 -15.52 -0.33 -34.74
N GLU A 47 -14.98 0.81 -35.19
CA GLU A 47 -14.80 1.05 -36.65
C GLU A 47 -13.96 -0.06 -37.30
N GLN A 48 -12.90 -0.50 -36.61
CA GLN A 48 -12.00 -1.57 -37.03
C GLN A 48 -12.66 -2.96 -37.12
N ASP A 49 -13.84 -3.14 -36.55
CA ASP A 49 -14.53 -4.43 -36.53
C ASP A 49 -15.54 -4.61 -37.64
N LYS A 50 -15.91 -3.53 -38.35
CA LYS A 50 -17.04 -3.50 -39.31
C LYS A 50 -16.76 -4.24 -40.61
N ASP A 51 -15.51 -4.28 -41.02
CA ASP A 51 -15.10 -4.84 -42.32
C ASP A 51 -14.64 -6.30 -42.24
N PHE A 52 -14.74 -6.92 -41.07
CA PHE A 52 -14.29 -8.30 -40.89
C PHE A 52 -15.19 -9.28 -41.66
N ASN A 53 -14.61 -10.02 -42.59
CA ASN A 53 -15.29 -11.02 -43.42
C ASN A 53 -14.32 -12.10 -43.92
N ASP A 54 -13.76 -12.94 -42.97
CA ASP A 54 -12.86 -14.04 -43.36
C ASP A 54 -13.65 -15.37 -43.39
N PRO A 55 -13.69 -16.06 -44.57
CA PRO A 55 -14.43 -17.32 -44.74
C PRO A 55 -13.91 -18.48 -43.88
N ARG A 56 -12.71 -18.37 -43.30
CA ARG A 56 -12.19 -19.39 -42.37
C ARG A 56 -12.89 -19.34 -41.02
N PHE A 57 -13.54 -18.22 -40.67
CA PHE A 57 -14.30 -18.12 -39.42
C PHE A 57 -15.80 -18.11 -39.72
N SER A 58 -16.49 -19.15 -39.27
CA SER A 58 -17.92 -19.36 -39.56
C SER A 58 -18.70 -19.62 -38.28
N PHE A 59 -20.00 -19.40 -38.30
CA PHE A 59 -20.91 -19.84 -37.24
C PHE A 59 -22.12 -20.56 -37.83
N ILE A 60 -22.69 -21.49 -37.08
CA ILE A 60 -24.00 -22.09 -37.42
C ILE A 60 -25.09 -21.31 -36.68
N ALA A 61 -26.07 -20.84 -37.42
CA ALA A 61 -27.17 -20.11 -36.83
C ALA A 61 -28.02 -21.03 -35.93
N ALA A 62 -28.13 -20.70 -34.67
CA ALA A 62 -28.91 -21.46 -33.69
C ALA A 62 -30.40 -21.07 -33.68
N VAL A 63 -30.73 -19.98 -34.34
CA VAL A 63 -32.10 -19.47 -34.56
C VAL A 63 -32.16 -18.81 -35.92
N ASP A 64 -33.38 -18.66 -36.46
CA ASP A 64 -33.61 -17.87 -37.70
C ASP A 64 -33.31 -16.37 -37.43
N MET A 65 -32.65 -15.72 -38.38
CA MET A 65 -32.37 -14.27 -38.37
C MET A 65 -32.92 -13.66 -39.68
N PRO A 66 -34.24 -13.41 -39.77
CA PRO A 66 -34.89 -13.06 -41.00
C PRO A 66 -34.36 -11.77 -41.67
N SER A 67 -34.03 -10.73 -40.88
CA SER A 67 -33.54 -9.46 -41.46
C SER A 67 -32.18 -9.59 -42.15
N MET A 68 -31.42 -10.64 -41.77
CA MET A 68 -30.11 -10.96 -42.31
C MET A 68 -30.14 -12.14 -43.31
N ASN A 69 -31.30 -12.67 -43.57
CA ASN A 69 -31.50 -13.84 -44.44
C ASN A 69 -30.69 -15.07 -43.98
N ARG A 70 -30.62 -15.30 -42.68
CA ARG A 70 -29.94 -16.45 -42.06
C ARG A 70 -30.95 -17.42 -41.47
N LYS A 71 -30.77 -18.71 -41.81
CA LYS A 71 -31.65 -19.80 -41.35
C LYS A 71 -30.98 -20.66 -40.31
N MET A 72 -31.73 -21.11 -39.35
CA MET A 72 -31.31 -22.05 -38.35
C MET A 72 -30.73 -23.34 -38.95
N GLY A 73 -29.57 -23.79 -38.41
CA GLY A 73 -28.86 -24.98 -38.85
C GLY A 73 -27.97 -24.81 -40.07
N GLU A 74 -27.89 -23.62 -40.65
CA GLU A 74 -27.01 -23.32 -41.80
C GLU A 74 -25.75 -22.56 -41.33
N TRP A 75 -24.63 -22.78 -42.03
CA TRP A 75 -23.35 -22.11 -41.81
C TRP A 75 -23.28 -20.76 -42.52
N TYR A 76 -22.74 -19.76 -41.82
CA TYR A 76 -22.49 -18.43 -42.35
C TYR A 76 -21.11 -17.94 -41.93
N THR A 77 -20.46 -17.09 -42.74
CA THR A 77 -19.29 -16.36 -42.25
C THR A 77 -19.63 -15.56 -41.01
N ALA A 78 -18.75 -15.58 -40.02
CA ALA A 78 -18.99 -14.99 -38.69
C ALA A 78 -18.92 -13.46 -38.70
N VAL A 79 -19.91 -12.88 -39.35
CA VAL A 79 -20.22 -11.44 -39.31
C VAL A 79 -21.26 -11.22 -38.20
N PRO A 80 -21.01 -10.33 -37.21
CA PRO A 80 -21.97 -10.09 -36.15
C PRO A 80 -23.36 -9.65 -36.63
N PRO A 81 -24.40 -9.99 -35.89
CA PRO A 81 -24.43 -10.84 -34.67
C PRO A 81 -24.32 -12.33 -35.01
N ILE A 82 -23.64 -13.10 -34.12
CA ILE A 82 -23.45 -14.55 -34.28
C ILE A 82 -24.24 -15.40 -33.28
N CYS A 83 -25.01 -14.78 -32.38
CA CYS A 83 -25.89 -15.48 -31.44
C CYS A 83 -27.36 -15.40 -31.90
N ARG A 84 -27.93 -14.21 -31.87
CA ARG A 84 -29.34 -13.94 -32.27
C ARG A 84 -29.46 -12.58 -32.95
N GLU A 85 -30.55 -12.41 -33.71
CA GLU A 85 -30.87 -11.12 -34.28
C GLU A 85 -31.04 -10.03 -33.19
N GLY A 86 -30.46 -8.86 -33.39
CA GLY A 86 -30.50 -7.76 -32.44
C GLY A 86 -29.38 -7.76 -31.40
N ASN A 87 -28.57 -8.83 -31.31
CA ASN A 87 -27.34 -8.80 -30.59
C ASN A 87 -26.23 -8.01 -31.33
N ASN A 88 -25.12 -7.81 -30.68
CA ASN A 88 -23.91 -7.17 -31.24
C ASN A 88 -22.74 -8.15 -31.24
N MET A 89 -21.55 -7.68 -30.79
CA MET A 89 -20.35 -8.50 -30.65
C MET A 89 -20.14 -8.98 -29.18
N GLY A 90 -19.52 -10.14 -29.06
CA GLY A 90 -19.12 -10.73 -27.79
C GLY A 90 -17.73 -11.36 -27.84
N PRO A 91 -17.26 -12.00 -26.77
CA PRO A 91 -15.94 -12.61 -26.72
C PRO A 91 -15.76 -13.71 -27.78
N VAL A 92 -16.85 -14.34 -28.24
CA VAL A 92 -16.83 -15.40 -29.27
C VAL A 92 -16.39 -14.83 -30.64
N ASP A 93 -16.78 -13.61 -30.99
CA ASP A 93 -16.35 -12.93 -32.21
C ASP A 93 -14.82 -12.75 -32.23
N PHE A 94 -14.28 -12.25 -31.15
CA PHE A 94 -12.84 -12.00 -31.01
C PHE A 94 -12.04 -13.29 -30.84
N PHE A 95 -12.59 -14.29 -30.14
CA PHE A 95 -12.02 -15.64 -30.08
C PHE A 95 -11.79 -16.21 -31.49
N GLY A 96 -12.82 -16.27 -32.32
CA GLY A 96 -12.67 -16.85 -33.63
C GLY A 96 -11.71 -16.10 -34.56
N ARG A 97 -11.74 -14.75 -34.49
CA ARG A 97 -10.77 -13.90 -35.22
C ARG A 97 -9.33 -14.19 -34.82
N LYS A 98 -9.05 -14.27 -33.51
CA LYS A 98 -7.70 -14.56 -33.00
C LYS A 98 -7.28 -15.99 -33.32
N MET A 99 -8.18 -16.96 -33.29
CA MET A 99 -7.89 -18.34 -33.66
C MET A 99 -7.41 -18.43 -35.11
N ILE A 100 -8.13 -17.84 -36.07
CA ILE A 100 -7.74 -17.91 -37.50
C ILE A 100 -6.49 -17.10 -37.84
N GLU A 101 -6.14 -16.10 -37.01
CA GLU A 101 -4.90 -15.35 -37.13
C GLU A 101 -3.66 -16.24 -36.89
N VAL A 102 -3.76 -17.17 -35.93
CA VAL A 102 -2.65 -18.00 -35.46
C VAL A 102 -2.65 -19.39 -36.12
N LEU A 103 -3.84 -19.96 -36.33
CA LEU A 103 -3.97 -21.29 -36.91
C LEU A 103 -3.49 -21.36 -38.38
N PRO A 104 -2.87 -22.47 -38.80
CA PRO A 104 -2.53 -22.69 -40.21
C PRO A 104 -3.68 -22.41 -41.16
N GLU A 105 -3.41 -21.89 -42.37
CA GLU A 105 -4.42 -21.43 -43.34
C GLU A 105 -5.46 -22.51 -43.74
N HIS A 106 -5.10 -23.78 -43.69
CA HIS A 106 -6.01 -24.88 -44.02
C HIS A 106 -6.99 -25.23 -42.90
N ILE A 107 -6.83 -24.69 -41.68
CA ILE A 107 -7.73 -24.90 -40.56
C ILE A 107 -8.79 -23.82 -40.53
N LYS A 108 -10.05 -24.24 -40.45
CA LYS A 108 -11.23 -23.41 -40.31
C LYS A 108 -11.74 -23.46 -38.87
N VAL A 109 -12.36 -22.39 -38.43
CA VAL A 109 -12.97 -22.23 -37.11
C VAL A 109 -14.48 -22.07 -37.27
N GLY A 110 -15.26 -22.87 -36.55
CA GLY A 110 -16.69 -22.77 -36.47
C GLY A 110 -17.14 -22.60 -35.01
N VAL A 111 -18.18 -21.78 -34.80
CA VAL A 111 -18.75 -21.59 -33.46
C VAL A 111 -20.26 -21.81 -33.48
N ILE A 112 -20.77 -22.29 -32.34
CA ILE A 112 -22.21 -22.43 -32.08
C ILE A 112 -22.49 -21.67 -30.80
N ASN A 113 -23.15 -20.52 -30.89
CA ASN A 113 -23.43 -19.69 -29.71
C ASN A 113 -24.92 -19.80 -29.35
N VAL A 114 -25.19 -20.44 -28.21
CA VAL A 114 -26.52 -20.51 -27.61
C VAL A 114 -26.41 -19.93 -26.19
N SER A 115 -26.74 -18.65 -26.08
CA SER A 115 -26.64 -17.90 -24.83
C SER A 115 -27.94 -17.16 -24.54
N VAL A 116 -28.25 -16.93 -23.27
CA VAL A 116 -29.47 -16.27 -22.80
C VAL A 116 -29.14 -15.24 -21.75
N ALA A 117 -29.38 -13.96 -22.02
CA ALA A 117 -29.15 -12.87 -21.10
C ALA A 117 -29.80 -13.10 -19.74
N GLY A 118 -29.08 -12.82 -18.65
CA GLY A 118 -29.57 -12.94 -17.29
C GLY A 118 -29.83 -14.36 -16.79
N ALA A 119 -29.58 -15.39 -17.58
CA ALA A 119 -29.92 -16.77 -17.22
C ALA A 119 -28.97 -17.31 -16.15
N LYS A 120 -29.56 -18.01 -15.17
CA LYS A 120 -28.81 -18.86 -14.25
C LYS A 120 -28.35 -20.15 -14.91
N ILE A 121 -27.35 -20.79 -14.34
CA ILE A 121 -26.77 -22.03 -14.86
C ILE A 121 -27.82 -23.19 -14.93
N GLU A 122 -28.86 -23.12 -14.13
CA GLU A 122 -30.00 -24.07 -14.11
C GLU A 122 -30.72 -24.17 -15.45
N LEU A 123 -30.73 -23.12 -16.26
CA LEU A 123 -31.31 -23.13 -17.61
C LEU A 123 -30.65 -24.18 -18.53
N TRP A 124 -29.41 -24.51 -18.26
CA TRP A 124 -28.62 -25.47 -19.04
C TRP A 124 -28.71 -26.90 -18.52
N ASP A 125 -29.38 -27.12 -17.37
CA ASP A 125 -29.64 -28.46 -16.85
C ASP A 125 -30.85 -29.07 -17.57
N LYS A 126 -30.64 -30.16 -18.25
CA LYS A 126 -31.69 -30.82 -19.01
C LYS A 126 -32.86 -31.37 -18.20
N ASN A 127 -32.73 -31.46 -16.87
CA ASN A 127 -33.80 -31.90 -15.97
C ASN A 127 -34.52 -30.74 -15.30
N ASP A 128 -33.74 -29.67 -14.92
CA ASP A 128 -34.21 -28.61 -14.04
C ASP A 128 -34.58 -27.33 -14.81
N TYR A 129 -34.20 -27.20 -16.09
CA TYR A 129 -34.41 -26.00 -16.90
C TYR A 129 -35.88 -25.56 -16.98
N LYS A 130 -36.82 -26.48 -17.01
CA LYS A 130 -38.24 -26.17 -17.18
C LYS A 130 -38.81 -25.51 -15.94
N GLU A 131 -38.52 -26.06 -14.76
CA GLU A 131 -38.93 -25.47 -13.49
C GLU A 131 -38.31 -24.07 -13.33
N TYR A 132 -37.04 -23.91 -13.73
CA TYR A 132 -36.36 -22.64 -13.69
C TYR A 132 -37.06 -21.61 -14.58
N ILE A 133 -37.25 -21.90 -15.86
CA ILE A 133 -37.80 -20.93 -16.81
C ILE A 133 -39.29 -20.62 -16.56
N ASP A 134 -40.07 -21.57 -16.07
CA ASP A 134 -41.50 -21.36 -15.75
C ASP A 134 -41.66 -20.24 -14.68
N ASN A 135 -40.65 -20.04 -13.82
CA ASN A 135 -40.63 -19.02 -12.77
C ASN A 135 -39.94 -17.73 -13.19
N GLU A 136 -39.37 -17.63 -14.38
CA GLU A 136 -38.62 -16.47 -14.84
C GLU A 136 -39.51 -15.38 -15.50
N ARG A 137 -38.91 -14.23 -15.75
CA ARG A 137 -39.58 -13.05 -16.36
C ARG A 137 -39.95 -13.31 -17.82
N ASP A 138 -41.01 -12.68 -18.28
CA ASP A 138 -41.55 -12.88 -19.64
C ASP A 138 -40.52 -12.56 -20.76
N TRP A 139 -39.66 -11.56 -20.59
CA TRP A 139 -38.61 -11.26 -21.56
C TRP A 139 -37.59 -12.39 -21.70
N MET A 140 -37.23 -13.10 -20.60
CA MET A 140 -36.33 -14.26 -20.66
C MET A 140 -37.05 -15.45 -21.30
N LYS A 141 -38.33 -15.69 -20.98
CA LYS A 141 -39.17 -16.71 -21.62
C LYS A 141 -39.21 -16.49 -23.14
N ALA A 142 -39.37 -15.22 -23.58
CA ALA A 142 -39.39 -14.88 -25.02
C ALA A 142 -38.04 -15.16 -25.72
N ILE A 143 -36.92 -15.02 -25.01
CA ILE A 143 -35.62 -15.41 -25.54
C ILE A 143 -35.50 -16.94 -25.63
N VAL A 144 -35.88 -17.65 -24.58
CA VAL A 144 -35.82 -19.12 -24.54
C VAL A 144 -36.73 -19.76 -25.55
N GLU A 145 -37.87 -19.14 -25.85
CA GLU A 145 -38.82 -19.62 -26.89
C GLU A 145 -38.18 -19.64 -28.29
N GLN A 146 -37.25 -18.73 -28.59
CA GLN A 146 -36.49 -18.75 -29.85
C GLN A 146 -35.63 -20.03 -29.97
N TYR A 147 -35.34 -20.70 -28.85
CA TYR A 147 -34.65 -21.98 -28.78
C TYR A 147 -35.61 -23.15 -28.54
N ASP A 148 -36.89 -23.03 -29.03
CA ASP A 148 -37.97 -24.02 -28.81
C ASP A 148 -38.15 -24.39 -27.31
N GLY A 149 -37.97 -23.40 -26.44
CA GLY A 149 -38.15 -23.57 -25.00
C GLY A 149 -36.99 -24.30 -24.28
N ASN A 150 -35.95 -24.77 -25.00
CA ASN A 150 -34.86 -25.55 -24.38
C ASN A 150 -33.50 -25.23 -25.03
N PRO A 151 -32.75 -24.24 -24.51
CA PRO A 151 -31.44 -23.87 -25.03
C PRO A 151 -30.40 -24.98 -25.02
N TYR A 152 -30.40 -25.84 -24.00
CA TYR A 152 -29.50 -27.01 -23.96
C TYR A 152 -29.76 -27.96 -25.15
N GLN A 153 -31.03 -28.31 -25.40
CA GLN A 153 -31.40 -29.20 -26.50
C GLN A 153 -31.07 -28.54 -27.87
N ARG A 154 -31.32 -27.25 -28.01
CA ARG A 154 -30.94 -26.48 -29.20
C ARG A 154 -29.44 -26.53 -29.49
N LEU A 155 -28.57 -26.35 -28.43
CA LEU A 155 -27.12 -26.46 -28.57
C LEU A 155 -26.74 -27.87 -29.07
N VAL A 156 -27.33 -28.93 -28.47
CA VAL A 156 -27.06 -30.31 -28.88
C VAL A 156 -27.49 -30.59 -30.31
N GLU A 157 -28.63 -30.07 -30.78
CA GLU A 157 -29.11 -30.20 -32.15
C GLU A 157 -28.18 -29.53 -33.17
N MET A 158 -27.79 -28.29 -32.91
CA MET A 158 -26.84 -27.57 -33.78
C MET A 158 -25.48 -28.25 -33.78
N ALA A 159 -24.98 -28.71 -32.63
CA ALA A 159 -23.74 -29.46 -32.53
C ALA A 159 -23.74 -30.75 -33.32
N ARG A 160 -24.86 -31.51 -33.33
CA ARG A 160 -25.00 -32.71 -34.17
C ARG A 160 -25.05 -32.43 -35.65
N ILE A 161 -25.60 -31.27 -36.09
CA ILE A 161 -25.52 -30.83 -37.47
C ILE A 161 -24.06 -30.53 -37.82
N ALA A 162 -23.40 -29.73 -36.97
CA ALA A 162 -22.03 -29.30 -37.16
C ALA A 162 -20.98 -30.45 -37.16
N GLN A 163 -21.24 -31.53 -36.34
CA GLN A 163 -20.40 -32.77 -36.32
C GLN A 163 -20.40 -33.54 -37.65
N LYS A 164 -21.31 -33.21 -38.59
CA LYS A 164 -21.26 -33.79 -39.94
C LYS A 164 -20.17 -33.12 -40.79
N ASP A 165 -19.88 -31.89 -40.49
CA ASP A 165 -19.00 -31.04 -41.27
C ASP A 165 -17.59 -30.93 -40.66
N GLY A 166 -17.48 -30.92 -39.33
CA GLY A 166 -16.21 -30.73 -38.62
C GLY A 166 -16.12 -31.45 -37.26
N VAL A 167 -15.11 -31.09 -36.46
CA VAL A 167 -14.78 -31.73 -35.19
C VAL A 167 -14.92 -30.73 -34.03
N ILE A 168 -15.71 -31.07 -33.00
CA ILE A 168 -15.83 -30.26 -31.79
C ILE A 168 -14.53 -30.35 -31.01
N LYS A 169 -13.88 -29.19 -30.74
CA LYS A 169 -12.56 -29.08 -30.14
C LYS A 169 -12.56 -28.46 -28.75
N GLY A 170 -13.69 -27.88 -28.31
CA GLY A 170 -13.78 -27.28 -26.99
C GLY A 170 -15.13 -26.59 -26.74
N ILE A 171 -15.30 -26.15 -25.50
CA ILE A 171 -16.51 -25.45 -25.02
C ILE A 171 -16.06 -24.12 -24.40
N LEU A 172 -16.69 -23.00 -24.80
CA LEU A 172 -16.50 -21.69 -24.22
C LEU A 172 -17.72 -21.36 -23.36
N MET A 173 -17.48 -20.91 -22.14
CA MET A 173 -18.54 -20.55 -21.18
C MET A 173 -18.27 -19.16 -20.60
N HIS A 174 -19.30 -18.30 -20.59
CA HIS A 174 -19.28 -17.09 -19.78
C HIS A 174 -20.61 -16.95 -19.04
N GLN A 175 -20.62 -17.40 -17.77
CA GLN A 175 -21.80 -17.45 -16.92
C GLN A 175 -21.39 -17.41 -15.46
N GLY A 176 -22.19 -16.78 -14.62
CA GLY A 176 -21.96 -16.69 -13.17
C GLY A 176 -22.60 -15.48 -12.52
N GLU A 177 -22.84 -14.37 -13.27
CA GLU A 177 -23.40 -13.13 -12.71
C GLU A 177 -24.76 -13.39 -12.04
N SER A 178 -25.57 -14.26 -12.59
CA SER A 178 -26.87 -14.66 -12.02
C SER A 178 -26.76 -15.76 -10.93
N ASN A 179 -25.58 -16.37 -10.77
CA ASN A 179 -25.27 -17.38 -9.76
C ASN A 179 -24.14 -16.95 -8.80
N SER A 180 -23.89 -15.66 -8.68
CA SER A 180 -22.70 -15.11 -7.98
C SER A 180 -22.60 -15.49 -6.49
N GLU A 181 -23.67 -16.00 -5.89
CA GLU A 181 -23.72 -16.48 -4.51
C GLU A 181 -23.99 -17.99 -4.39
N ASP A 182 -23.97 -18.73 -5.51
CA ASP A 182 -24.22 -20.18 -5.50
C ASP A 182 -22.92 -20.98 -5.36
N PRO A 183 -22.62 -21.53 -4.17
CA PRO A 183 -21.41 -22.31 -3.95
C PRO A 183 -21.40 -23.66 -4.69
N LEU A 184 -22.53 -24.11 -5.23
CA LEU A 184 -22.65 -25.36 -6.02
C LEU A 184 -22.51 -25.11 -7.52
N TRP A 185 -22.24 -23.90 -7.94
CA TRP A 185 -22.07 -23.56 -9.36
C TRP A 185 -21.03 -24.45 -10.07
N PRO A 186 -19.84 -24.78 -9.50
CA PRO A 186 -18.88 -25.67 -10.16
C PRO A 186 -19.42 -27.05 -10.42
N GLU A 187 -20.15 -27.64 -9.47
CA GLU A 187 -20.77 -28.97 -9.59
C GLU A 187 -21.90 -28.97 -10.62
N ARG A 188 -22.66 -27.88 -10.74
CA ARG A 188 -23.69 -27.71 -11.76
C ARG A 188 -23.05 -27.59 -13.16
N VAL A 189 -22.00 -26.81 -13.32
CA VAL A 189 -21.24 -26.71 -14.57
C VAL A 189 -20.71 -28.09 -14.97
N LYS A 190 -20.12 -28.84 -14.04
CA LYS A 190 -19.66 -30.21 -14.30
C LYS A 190 -20.80 -31.12 -14.79
N LYS A 191 -21.97 -31.07 -14.19
CA LYS A 191 -23.14 -31.87 -14.59
C LYS A 191 -23.53 -31.53 -16.05
N ILE A 192 -23.55 -30.28 -16.43
CA ILE A 192 -23.86 -29.84 -17.81
C ILE A 192 -22.78 -30.30 -18.79
N TYR A 193 -21.52 -30.16 -18.44
CA TYR A 193 -20.41 -30.62 -19.24
C TYR A 193 -20.46 -32.14 -19.49
N ASP A 194 -20.67 -32.92 -18.44
CA ASP A 194 -20.80 -34.39 -18.53
C ASP A 194 -21.99 -34.79 -19.44
N ASN A 195 -23.10 -34.07 -19.34
CA ASN A 195 -24.25 -34.26 -20.23
C ASN A 195 -23.93 -33.97 -21.70
N LEU A 196 -23.25 -32.84 -21.99
CA LEU A 196 -22.83 -32.48 -23.33
C LEU A 196 -21.89 -33.52 -23.92
N CYS A 197 -20.87 -33.94 -23.15
CA CYS A 197 -19.95 -34.97 -23.57
C CYS A 197 -20.67 -36.30 -23.91
N LYS A 198 -21.61 -36.69 -23.08
CA LYS A 198 -22.42 -37.89 -23.31
C LYS A 198 -23.32 -37.79 -24.53
N ASP A 199 -24.08 -36.69 -24.65
CA ASP A 199 -25.11 -36.53 -25.69
C ASP A 199 -24.48 -36.29 -27.09
N LEU A 200 -23.26 -35.72 -27.14
CA LEU A 200 -22.51 -35.47 -28.37
C LEU A 200 -21.38 -36.50 -28.59
N LYS A 201 -21.21 -37.46 -27.71
CA LYS A 201 -20.13 -38.47 -27.76
C LYS A 201 -18.75 -37.87 -27.82
N LEU A 202 -18.50 -36.79 -27.06
CA LEU A 202 -17.19 -36.15 -26.97
C LEU A 202 -16.28 -36.90 -26.00
N ASN A 203 -14.96 -36.82 -26.28
CA ASN A 203 -13.93 -37.27 -25.34
C ASN A 203 -13.64 -36.20 -24.28
N PRO A 204 -14.00 -36.40 -22.99
CA PRO A 204 -13.75 -35.39 -21.98
C PRO A 204 -12.29 -34.96 -21.81
N LYS A 205 -11.32 -35.82 -22.19
CA LYS A 205 -9.91 -35.50 -22.13
C LYS A 205 -9.43 -34.59 -23.27
N GLU A 206 -10.16 -34.57 -24.37
CA GLU A 206 -9.80 -33.84 -25.59
C GLU A 206 -10.71 -32.64 -25.87
N THR A 207 -11.70 -32.41 -25.00
CA THR A 207 -12.68 -31.33 -25.15
C THR A 207 -12.61 -30.44 -23.93
N PRO A 208 -11.67 -29.46 -23.87
CA PRO A 208 -11.57 -28.54 -22.74
C PRO A 208 -12.79 -27.63 -22.65
N LEU A 209 -13.12 -27.28 -21.39
CA LEU A 209 -14.06 -26.20 -21.10
C LEU A 209 -13.28 -24.95 -20.68
N LEU A 210 -13.47 -23.84 -21.35
CA LEU A 210 -12.91 -22.55 -20.97
C LEU A 210 -14.03 -21.71 -20.34
N ALA A 211 -13.87 -21.34 -19.04
CA ALA A 211 -14.85 -20.53 -18.31
C ALA A 211 -14.26 -19.15 -18.03
N GLY A 212 -14.89 -18.11 -18.53
CA GLY A 212 -14.46 -16.72 -18.32
C GLY A 212 -14.87 -16.19 -16.95
N GLU A 213 -13.94 -15.52 -16.29
CA GLU A 213 -14.22 -14.78 -15.07
C GLU A 213 -15.22 -13.64 -15.35
N LEU A 214 -15.96 -13.29 -14.28
CA LEU A 214 -16.89 -12.18 -14.31
C LEU A 214 -16.13 -10.84 -14.19
N LYS A 215 -16.83 -9.74 -14.39
CA LYS A 215 -16.26 -8.42 -14.29
C LYS A 215 -15.67 -8.10 -12.90
N TYR A 216 -14.60 -7.33 -12.86
CA TYR A 216 -13.81 -7.06 -11.65
C TYR A 216 -13.93 -5.64 -11.05
N GLU A 217 -14.72 -4.73 -11.54
CA GLU A 217 -14.63 -3.30 -11.19
C GLU A 217 -14.99 -2.90 -9.76
N GLU A 218 -15.76 -3.69 -9.05
CA GLU A 218 -16.11 -3.41 -7.65
C GLU A 218 -15.43 -4.41 -6.74
N GLN A 219 -14.44 -3.93 -6.02
CA GLN A 219 -13.84 -4.68 -4.93
C GLN A 219 -14.93 -5.04 -3.91
N ASP A 220 -15.01 -6.32 -3.49
CA ASP A 220 -16.09 -6.91 -2.69
C ASP A 220 -17.49 -6.91 -3.36
N GLY A 221 -17.60 -6.56 -4.63
CA GLY A 221 -18.80 -6.77 -5.43
C GLY A 221 -19.13 -8.25 -5.60
N VAL A 222 -20.37 -8.55 -6.00
CA VAL A 222 -20.85 -9.97 -6.14
C VAL A 222 -20.05 -10.75 -7.17
N CYS A 223 -19.65 -10.10 -8.29
CA CYS A 223 -18.81 -10.72 -9.32
C CYS A 223 -17.39 -10.99 -8.82
N TRP A 224 -16.83 -10.05 -8.07
CA TRP A 224 -15.50 -10.21 -7.51
C TRP A 224 -15.44 -11.37 -6.51
N ARG A 225 -16.43 -11.49 -5.59
CA ARG A 225 -16.52 -12.64 -4.66
C ARG A 225 -16.68 -13.95 -5.39
N PHE A 226 -17.46 -13.99 -6.46
CA PHE A 226 -17.63 -15.19 -7.29
C PHE A 226 -16.30 -15.64 -7.91
N ASN A 227 -15.56 -14.72 -8.51
CA ASN A 227 -14.24 -14.99 -9.10
C ASN A 227 -13.22 -15.46 -8.04
N ARG A 228 -13.29 -14.93 -6.81
CA ARG A 228 -12.37 -15.29 -5.72
C ARG A 228 -12.71 -16.64 -5.07
N ASP A 229 -13.98 -16.87 -4.77
CA ASP A 229 -14.40 -17.94 -3.84
C ASP A 229 -15.04 -19.13 -4.52
N ILE A 230 -15.67 -18.95 -5.69
CA ILE A 230 -16.49 -19.98 -6.34
C ILE A 230 -15.82 -20.50 -7.61
N MET A 231 -15.48 -19.62 -8.53
CA MET A 231 -14.94 -19.99 -9.85
C MET A 231 -13.63 -20.80 -9.76
N PRO A 232 -12.67 -20.52 -8.88
CA PRO A 232 -11.42 -21.29 -8.77
C PRO A 232 -11.63 -22.76 -8.41
N ARG A 233 -12.78 -23.13 -7.87
CA ARG A 233 -13.13 -24.53 -7.55
C ARG A 233 -13.54 -25.35 -8.78
N LEU A 234 -13.82 -24.69 -9.91
CA LEU A 234 -14.26 -25.42 -11.12
C LEU A 234 -13.21 -26.42 -11.63
N PRO A 235 -11.91 -26.09 -11.75
CA PRO A 235 -10.90 -27.09 -12.13
C PRO A 235 -10.71 -28.23 -11.12
N GLU A 236 -11.08 -28.03 -9.84
CA GLU A 236 -11.01 -29.08 -8.82
C GLU A 236 -12.04 -30.19 -9.07
N VAL A 237 -13.24 -29.82 -9.55
CA VAL A 237 -14.32 -30.76 -9.84
C VAL A 237 -14.34 -31.23 -11.29
N LEU A 238 -13.79 -30.43 -12.21
CA LEU A 238 -13.68 -30.72 -13.64
C LEU A 238 -12.24 -30.43 -14.13
N PRO A 239 -11.33 -31.42 -14.06
CA PRO A 239 -9.88 -31.19 -14.32
C PRO A 239 -9.52 -30.66 -15.72
N ASN A 240 -10.40 -30.80 -16.73
CA ASN A 240 -10.21 -30.23 -18.06
C ASN A 240 -10.99 -28.91 -18.25
N ALA A 241 -11.34 -28.24 -17.15
CA ALA A 241 -11.82 -26.87 -17.16
C ALA A 241 -10.68 -25.88 -16.88
N HIS A 242 -10.66 -24.78 -17.58
CA HIS A 242 -9.64 -23.74 -17.47
C HIS A 242 -10.33 -22.39 -17.27
N ILE A 243 -9.89 -21.64 -16.28
CA ILE A 243 -10.43 -20.31 -16.01
C ILE A 243 -9.73 -19.30 -16.94
N ILE A 244 -10.50 -18.45 -17.57
CA ILE A 244 -10.02 -17.37 -18.44
C ILE A 244 -10.22 -16.05 -17.70
N SER A 245 -9.12 -15.38 -17.43
CA SER A 245 -9.19 -14.16 -16.64
C SER A 245 -9.88 -13.01 -17.38
N ALA A 246 -10.80 -12.33 -16.69
CA ALA A 246 -11.45 -11.12 -17.16
C ALA A 246 -10.77 -9.84 -16.70
N LEU A 247 -9.63 -9.98 -16.22
CA LEU A 247 -8.76 -9.00 -15.62
C LEU A 247 -8.29 -7.90 -16.55
N GLY A 248 -8.49 -6.63 -16.18
CA GLY A 248 -8.21 -5.49 -17.08
C GLY A 248 -9.12 -5.43 -18.30
N CYS A 249 -10.14 -6.31 -18.39
CA CYS A 249 -11.20 -6.17 -19.38
C CYS A 249 -12.05 -4.95 -19.04
N GLU A 250 -12.00 -3.94 -19.90
CA GLU A 250 -12.74 -2.70 -19.72
C GLU A 250 -14.26 -2.94 -19.67
N SER A 251 -14.99 -2.18 -18.86
CA SER A 251 -16.43 -2.31 -18.68
C SER A 251 -17.22 -1.18 -19.35
N THR A 252 -18.53 -1.38 -19.43
CA THR A 252 -19.48 -0.35 -19.89
C THR A 252 -19.78 0.70 -18.81
N GLY A 253 -19.28 0.50 -17.58
CA GLY A 253 -19.60 1.34 -16.41
C GLY A 253 -20.82 0.85 -15.63
N ASP A 254 -21.48 -0.23 -16.03
CA ASP A 254 -22.46 -0.93 -15.21
C ASP A 254 -21.82 -2.04 -14.36
N GLN A 255 -22.60 -2.73 -13.52
CA GLN A 255 -22.07 -3.74 -12.59
C GLN A 255 -21.65 -5.08 -13.25
N PHE A 256 -22.02 -5.35 -14.51
CA PHE A 256 -21.95 -6.70 -15.07
C PHE A 256 -21.30 -6.81 -16.43
N HIS A 257 -21.31 -5.75 -17.26
CA HIS A 257 -21.00 -5.88 -18.68
C HIS A 257 -19.65 -5.27 -19.08
N PHE A 258 -18.98 -5.95 -19.99
CA PHE A 258 -17.73 -5.49 -20.59
C PHE A 258 -17.98 -4.53 -21.77
N SER A 259 -17.08 -3.56 -21.95
CA SER A 259 -17.01 -2.75 -23.17
C SER A 259 -16.57 -3.57 -24.38
N THR A 260 -16.57 -2.98 -25.56
CA THR A 260 -16.05 -3.64 -26.77
C THR A 260 -14.59 -4.06 -26.62
N GLU A 261 -13.77 -3.22 -26.04
CA GLU A 261 -12.35 -3.53 -25.79
C GLU A 261 -12.19 -4.61 -24.70
N GLY A 262 -13.05 -4.60 -23.67
CA GLY A 262 -13.09 -5.67 -22.68
C GLY A 262 -13.48 -7.02 -23.28
N MET A 263 -14.50 -7.06 -24.16
CA MET A 263 -14.89 -8.26 -24.88
C MET A 263 -13.79 -8.77 -25.81
N ARG A 264 -13.07 -7.83 -26.47
CA ARG A 264 -11.93 -8.13 -27.34
C ARG A 264 -10.82 -8.83 -26.57
N LEU A 265 -10.40 -8.23 -25.47
CA LEU A 265 -9.33 -8.80 -24.62
C LEU A 265 -9.72 -10.18 -24.08
N LEU A 266 -10.96 -10.32 -23.59
CA LEU A 266 -11.46 -11.59 -23.08
C LEU A 266 -11.50 -12.66 -24.18
N GLY A 267 -11.98 -12.31 -25.39
CA GLY A 267 -12.01 -13.21 -26.54
C GLY A 267 -10.62 -13.67 -26.96
N TYR A 268 -9.64 -12.78 -26.97
CA TYR A 268 -8.25 -13.11 -27.24
C TYR A 268 -7.66 -14.08 -26.22
N ARG A 269 -7.98 -13.90 -24.95
CA ARG A 269 -7.53 -14.82 -23.89
C ARG A 269 -8.15 -16.21 -24.00
N TYR A 270 -9.43 -16.29 -24.38
CA TYR A 270 -10.05 -17.60 -24.72
C TYR A 270 -9.31 -18.28 -25.87
N ALA A 271 -8.96 -17.51 -26.92
CA ALA A 271 -8.23 -18.06 -28.07
C ALA A 271 -6.82 -18.49 -27.69
N ASP A 272 -6.08 -17.67 -26.99
CA ASP A 272 -4.71 -17.98 -26.56
C ASP A 272 -4.64 -19.25 -25.73
N LYS A 273 -5.58 -19.44 -24.79
CA LYS A 273 -5.64 -20.66 -23.97
C LYS A 273 -6.04 -21.87 -24.81
N MET A 274 -6.97 -21.72 -25.73
CA MET A 274 -7.38 -22.81 -26.61
C MET A 274 -6.26 -23.23 -27.58
N LEU A 275 -5.51 -22.26 -28.13
CA LEU A 275 -4.33 -22.51 -28.99
C LEU A 275 -3.23 -23.25 -28.22
N GLU A 276 -2.98 -22.86 -26.96
CA GLU A 276 -2.06 -23.54 -26.05
C GLU A 276 -2.48 -25.01 -25.87
N LEU A 277 -3.73 -25.26 -25.47
CA LEU A 277 -4.24 -26.61 -25.22
C LEU A 277 -4.25 -27.51 -26.46
N GLN A 278 -4.31 -26.92 -27.65
CA GLN A 278 -4.28 -27.63 -28.93
C GLN A 278 -2.87 -27.74 -29.54
N GLY A 279 -1.84 -27.17 -28.87
CA GLY A 279 -0.45 -27.24 -29.30
C GLY A 279 -0.08 -26.33 -30.46
N PHE A 280 -0.89 -25.27 -30.75
CA PHE A 280 -0.61 -24.26 -31.78
C PHE A 280 0.10 -23.02 -31.22
N LYS A 281 0.16 -22.86 -29.90
CA LYS A 281 0.92 -21.86 -29.18
C LYS A 281 1.85 -22.58 -28.25
N GLU A 282 3.16 -22.36 -28.41
CA GLU A 282 4.15 -22.91 -27.47
C GLU A 282 4.00 -22.19 -26.13
N VAL A 283 3.93 -22.98 -25.04
CA VAL A 283 4.13 -22.47 -23.69
C VAL A 283 5.65 -22.31 -23.53
N GLU A 284 6.14 -21.09 -23.36
CA GLU A 284 7.53 -20.89 -22.97
C GLU A 284 7.78 -21.55 -21.63
N GLU A 285 8.33 -22.76 -21.63
CA GLU A 285 8.83 -23.39 -20.40
C GLU A 285 10.10 -22.66 -19.97
N ARG A 286 10.01 -21.88 -18.91
CA ARG A 286 11.14 -21.19 -18.30
C ARG A 286 11.70 -22.03 -17.16
N THR A 287 12.99 -22.28 -17.19
CA THR A 287 13.65 -23.04 -16.15
C THR A 287 14.65 -22.20 -15.38
N LEU A 288 14.40 -22.04 -14.06
CA LEU A 288 15.34 -21.44 -13.12
C LEU A 288 16.16 -22.56 -12.46
N THR A 289 17.46 -22.62 -12.71
CA THR A 289 18.34 -23.63 -12.09
C THR A 289 19.23 -22.99 -11.04
N LEU A 290 19.06 -23.41 -9.77
CA LEU A 290 19.83 -22.92 -8.63
C LEU A 290 20.97 -23.90 -8.30
N ASP A 291 22.21 -23.51 -8.58
CA ASP A 291 23.41 -24.30 -8.20
C ASP A 291 23.96 -23.80 -6.87
N THR A 292 23.68 -24.52 -5.79
CA THR A 292 24.13 -24.17 -4.43
C THR A 292 25.66 -24.18 -4.24
N LYS A 293 26.42 -24.53 -5.28
CA LYS A 293 27.87 -24.46 -5.27
C LYS A 293 28.40 -23.21 -5.98
N LYS A 294 27.57 -22.51 -6.71
CA LYS A 294 27.88 -21.28 -7.44
C LYS A 294 27.16 -20.11 -6.82
N LEU A 295 27.78 -19.54 -5.78
CA LEU A 295 27.28 -18.41 -5.06
C LEU A 295 27.98 -17.13 -5.52
N GLY A 296 27.20 -16.07 -5.66
CA GLY A 296 27.61 -14.74 -6.04
C GLY A 296 27.99 -13.87 -4.84
N ILE A 297 27.56 -12.63 -4.88
CA ILE A 297 27.86 -11.62 -3.86
C ILE A 297 27.25 -11.96 -2.50
N GLU A 298 27.79 -11.33 -1.46
CA GLU A 298 27.16 -11.27 -0.13
C GLU A 298 25.97 -10.32 -0.17
N ILE A 299 24.90 -10.71 0.50
CA ILE A 299 23.76 -9.83 0.75
C ILE A 299 24.03 -9.05 2.02
N SER A 300 23.89 -7.73 1.97
CA SER A 300 24.09 -6.89 3.14
C SER A 300 23.10 -7.28 4.25
N PRO A 301 23.56 -7.52 5.46
CA PRO A 301 22.69 -7.80 6.60
C PRO A 301 21.81 -6.60 6.99
N THR A 302 22.11 -5.42 6.46
CA THR A 302 21.35 -4.18 6.67
C THR A 302 20.60 -3.71 5.43
N LEU A 303 20.36 -4.58 4.42
CA LEU A 303 19.73 -4.16 3.18
C LEU A 303 18.32 -3.61 3.38
N ALA A 304 17.48 -4.28 4.15
CA ALA A 304 16.08 -3.92 4.33
C ALA A 304 15.85 -3.22 5.67
N GLY A 305 15.53 -1.93 5.66
CA GLY A 305 15.24 -1.16 6.87
C GLY A 305 14.05 -0.24 6.72
N ILE A 306 13.88 0.63 7.70
CA ILE A 306 12.83 1.63 7.72
C ILE A 306 13.39 3.03 7.89
N PHE A 307 12.71 4.01 7.29
CA PHE A 307 12.95 5.43 7.48
C PHE A 307 11.79 6.07 8.23
N PHE A 308 12.05 6.51 9.45
CA PHE A 308 11.06 7.17 10.29
C PHE A 308 11.31 8.68 10.30
N GLU A 309 10.38 9.45 9.76
CA GLU A 309 10.36 10.90 9.79
C GLU A 309 9.08 11.40 10.43
N ASP A 310 9.14 12.47 11.21
CA ASP A 310 7.96 13.17 11.71
C ASP A 310 7.33 14.04 10.61
N ILE A 311 6.75 13.35 9.62
CA ILE A 311 5.96 13.88 8.51
C ILE A 311 4.53 13.31 8.60
N ASN A 312 3.55 14.01 8.02
CA ASN A 312 2.17 13.50 7.95
C ASN A 312 1.54 13.20 9.32
N GLN A 313 1.95 13.89 10.38
CA GLN A 313 1.53 13.68 11.77
C GLN A 313 1.86 12.26 12.27
N SER A 314 3.05 11.78 11.96
CA SER A 314 3.46 10.40 12.26
C SER A 314 3.85 10.16 13.72
N VAL A 315 4.24 11.19 14.47
CA VAL A 315 4.66 11.08 15.87
C VAL A 315 3.52 11.43 16.82
N ASP A 316 3.27 12.71 17.05
CA ASP A 316 2.17 13.18 17.91
C ASP A 316 0.82 12.88 17.27
N GLY A 317 0.00 12.04 17.92
CA GLY A 317 -1.25 11.53 17.36
C GLY A 317 -1.05 10.44 16.27
N GLY A 318 0.18 9.94 16.14
CA GLY A 318 0.58 8.82 15.29
C GLY A 318 1.13 7.66 16.13
N ILE A 319 2.45 7.42 16.05
CA ILE A 319 3.11 6.32 16.78
C ILE A 319 3.08 6.53 18.30
N SER A 320 3.01 7.77 18.77
CA SER A 320 2.82 8.07 20.19
C SER A 320 1.46 7.59 20.68
N ALA A 321 1.46 6.87 21.81
CA ALA A 321 0.22 6.46 22.48
C ALA A 321 -0.42 7.58 23.30
N GLN A 322 0.23 8.74 23.45
CA GLN A 322 -0.30 9.92 24.11
C GLN A 322 -1.51 10.48 23.32
N LEU A 323 -2.67 10.59 23.99
CA LEU A 323 -3.93 10.95 23.36
C LEU A 323 -4.26 12.44 23.45
N ILE A 324 -3.53 13.21 24.25
CA ILE A 324 -3.77 14.64 24.45
C ILE A 324 -2.93 15.46 23.48
N GLN A 325 -3.60 16.19 22.61
CA GLN A 325 -2.96 17.15 21.73
C GLN A 325 -2.60 18.41 22.52
N ASN A 326 -1.40 18.99 22.24
CA ASN A 326 -0.91 20.18 22.93
C ASN A 326 -0.96 20.01 24.47
N ASN A 327 -0.38 18.93 24.93
CA ASN A 327 -0.41 18.48 26.31
C ASN A 327 0.31 19.42 27.30
N SER A 328 1.21 20.27 26.82
CA SER A 328 1.98 21.26 27.57
C SER A 328 1.56 22.71 27.30
N PHE A 329 0.49 22.92 26.53
CA PHE A 329 -0.02 24.25 26.15
C PHE A 329 0.98 25.17 25.41
N GLN A 330 2.01 24.61 24.84
CA GLN A 330 3.09 25.36 24.17
C GLN A 330 2.92 25.41 22.65
N ALA A 331 2.03 24.56 22.07
CA ALA A 331 1.78 24.56 20.65
C ALA A 331 1.13 25.87 20.21
N TYR A 332 1.77 26.57 19.31
CA TYR A 332 1.18 27.70 18.64
C TYR A 332 1.09 27.45 17.14
N ASN A 333 0.01 27.89 16.57
CA ASN A 333 -0.22 27.73 15.14
C ASN A 333 0.33 28.96 14.41
N VAL A 334 1.61 28.91 13.99
CA VAL A 334 2.23 30.00 13.23
C VAL A 334 2.01 29.75 11.75
N PRO A 335 1.36 30.63 10.97
CA PRO A 335 1.33 30.49 9.51
C PRO A 335 2.73 30.58 8.92
N PHE A 336 2.89 29.96 7.76
CA PHE A 336 4.14 29.91 7.00
C PHE A 336 4.66 31.30 6.52
N ASN A 337 3.95 32.37 6.75
CA ASN A 337 4.34 33.74 6.42
C ASN A 337 3.99 34.69 7.55
N THR A 338 5.00 35.14 8.26
CA THR A 338 4.92 35.95 9.48
C THR A 338 4.76 37.44 9.23
N ASP A 339 4.53 37.90 8.00
CA ASP A 339 4.48 39.34 7.67
C ASP A 339 3.13 40.03 7.97
N SER A 340 2.23 39.40 8.70
CA SER A 340 0.95 40.03 9.04
C SER A 340 0.76 40.21 10.54
N ASP A 341 0.49 41.45 10.95
CA ASP A 341 0.09 41.87 12.32
C ASP A 341 -1.21 41.17 12.83
N GLU A 342 -1.82 40.29 12.05
CA GLU A 342 -3.03 39.52 12.43
C GLU A 342 -2.76 38.41 13.45
N PHE A 343 -1.49 38.10 13.69
CA PHE A 343 -1.09 36.98 14.58
C PHE A 343 -1.42 37.20 16.05
N SER A 344 -1.43 38.45 16.50
CA SER A 344 -1.68 38.78 17.88
C SER A 344 -3.15 38.60 18.32
N LYS A 345 -4.04 38.25 17.38
CA LYS A 345 -5.49 38.20 17.64
C LYS A 345 -6.10 36.80 17.69
N VAL A 346 -5.36 35.76 17.33
CA VAL A 346 -5.88 34.38 17.47
C VAL A 346 -5.43 33.87 18.82
N ASP A 347 -6.41 33.52 19.65
CA ASP A 347 -6.17 32.84 20.93
C ASP A 347 -5.68 31.42 20.65
N THR A 348 -4.36 31.30 20.40
CA THR A 348 -3.65 30.08 19.98
C THR A 348 -3.56 29.04 21.09
N VAL A 349 -3.94 29.42 22.26
CA VAL A 349 -3.79 28.74 23.54
C VAL A 349 -4.52 27.44 23.64
N PHE A 350 -5.65 27.36 23.02
CA PHE A 350 -6.55 26.21 23.11
C PHE A 350 -6.50 25.30 21.89
N PHE A 351 -5.35 25.23 21.23
CA PHE A 351 -5.13 24.24 20.19
C PHE A 351 -5.35 22.81 20.74
N GLY A 352 -6.39 22.13 20.29
CA GLY A 352 -6.79 20.81 20.80
C GLY A 352 -7.63 20.84 22.09
N TRP A 353 -7.93 22.04 22.65
CA TRP A 353 -8.67 22.22 23.88
C TRP A 353 -9.90 23.12 23.72
N THR A 354 -10.87 22.92 24.56
CA THR A 354 -12.10 23.77 24.64
C THR A 354 -12.43 24.13 26.08
N ILE A 355 -12.95 25.34 26.31
CA ILE A 355 -13.44 25.73 27.62
C ILE A 355 -14.77 25.01 27.85
N ILE A 356 -14.91 24.42 29.04
CA ILE A 356 -16.18 23.90 29.55
C ILE A 356 -16.80 24.99 30.45
N ASN A 357 -18.04 25.35 30.16
CA ASN A 357 -18.81 26.22 30.99
C ASN A 357 -20.24 25.66 31.12
N LYS A 358 -20.52 25.08 32.28
CA LYS A 358 -21.84 24.54 32.63
C LYS A 358 -22.53 25.50 33.65
N GLU A 359 -23.08 26.58 33.11
CA GLU A 359 -23.77 27.62 33.91
C GLU A 359 -22.87 28.37 34.93
N GLY A 360 -21.56 28.37 34.71
CA GLY A 360 -20.57 29.05 35.54
C GLY A 360 -20.14 30.40 34.96
N THR A 361 -19.35 31.15 35.71
CA THR A 361 -18.62 32.34 35.24
C THR A 361 -17.16 32.26 35.61
N GLY A 362 -16.29 32.60 34.66
CA GLY A 362 -14.85 32.55 34.85
C GLY A 362 -14.06 32.78 33.53
N LYS A 363 -12.76 32.72 33.62
CA LYS A 363 -11.86 32.88 32.49
C LYS A 363 -10.77 31.78 32.54
N ALA A 364 -10.41 31.26 31.38
CA ALA A 364 -9.24 30.43 31.22
C ALA A 364 -8.36 31.07 30.15
N ARG A 365 -7.07 31.16 30.41
CA ARG A 365 -6.08 31.76 29.52
C ARG A 365 -4.70 31.14 29.74
N THR A 366 -3.85 31.12 28.74
CA THR A 366 -2.45 30.80 28.98
C THR A 366 -1.71 31.99 29.55
N VAL A 367 -0.79 31.68 30.40
CA VAL A 367 0.11 32.64 31.06
C VAL A 367 1.52 32.04 31.13
N ASN A 368 2.51 32.91 31.21
CA ASN A 368 3.91 32.54 31.39
C ASN A 368 4.47 33.02 32.75
N ASP A 369 3.61 33.55 33.63
CA ASP A 369 3.98 34.06 34.95
C ASP A 369 4.21 32.96 35.99
N ARG A 370 3.73 31.75 35.69
CA ARG A 370 3.87 30.59 36.58
C ARG A 370 4.13 29.31 35.79
N PRO A 371 5.34 29.14 35.20
CA PRO A 371 5.70 27.97 34.45
C PRO A 371 5.84 26.73 35.36
N LEU A 372 5.55 25.53 34.82
CA LEU A 372 5.76 24.26 35.53
C LEU A 372 7.24 24.03 35.82
N VAL A 373 8.10 24.25 34.85
CA VAL A 373 9.54 24.12 34.97
C VAL A 373 10.17 25.52 34.92
N LYS A 374 10.74 25.93 36.02
CA LYS A 374 11.44 27.23 36.09
C LYS A 374 12.75 27.16 35.32
N ASP A 375 13.05 28.23 34.62
CA ASP A 375 14.32 28.43 33.91
C ASP A 375 14.63 27.35 32.84
N LEU A 376 13.62 26.66 32.29
CA LEU A 376 13.80 25.77 31.15
C LEU A 376 14.32 26.62 29.99
N LYS A 377 15.53 26.35 29.59
CA LYS A 377 16.17 26.95 28.44
C LYS A 377 16.57 25.87 27.47
N PRO A 378 16.52 26.13 26.15
CA PRO A 378 17.21 25.26 25.21
C PRO A 378 18.68 25.16 25.61
N LEU A 379 19.25 24.00 25.39
CA LEU A 379 20.65 23.73 25.75
C LEU A 379 21.65 24.61 24.98
N TYR A 380 21.19 25.24 23.92
CA TYR A 380 22.02 26.12 23.09
C TYR A 380 21.47 27.53 23.13
N ASP A 381 22.25 28.46 23.68
CA ASP A 381 21.96 29.90 23.70
C ASP A 381 22.19 30.50 22.33
N PHE A 382 21.25 31.32 21.89
CA PHE A 382 21.31 32.10 20.64
C PHE A 382 22.00 33.42 20.81
N ASP A 383 22.44 33.95 19.66
CA ASP A 383 22.98 35.29 19.54
C ASP A 383 21.95 36.33 20.01
N PRO A 384 22.27 37.13 21.03
CA PRO A 384 21.38 38.18 21.51
C PRO A 384 21.11 39.27 20.45
N ASP A 385 21.90 39.34 19.37
CA ASP A 385 21.72 40.31 18.27
C ASP A 385 20.82 39.75 17.13
N ASP A 386 20.33 38.53 17.23
CA ASP A 386 19.35 38.00 16.28
C ASP A 386 18.04 38.80 16.43
N GLU A 387 17.55 39.42 15.38
CA GLU A 387 16.29 40.19 15.32
C GLU A 387 15.03 39.37 15.74
N TYR A 388 15.21 38.11 16.11
CA TYR A 388 14.16 37.23 16.57
C TYR A 388 13.99 37.35 18.08
N ASP A 389 12.88 37.89 18.50
CA ASP A 389 12.50 38.09 19.91
C ASP A 389 12.44 36.72 20.66
N ASP A 390 13.50 36.36 21.36
CA ASP A 390 13.66 35.18 22.19
C ASP A 390 12.56 35.01 23.21
N SER A 391 11.94 36.12 23.67
CA SER A 391 10.85 36.09 24.64
C SER A 391 9.61 35.37 24.13
N LYS A 392 9.47 35.19 22.80
CA LYS A 392 8.33 34.52 22.18
C LYS A 392 8.57 33.05 21.85
N LYS A 393 9.79 32.56 21.87
CA LYS A 393 10.19 31.25 21.36
C LYS A 393 10.18 30.12 22.41
N TYR A 394 10.48 30.49 23.67
CA TYR A 394 10.61 29.52 24.77
C TYR A 394 9.73 29.87 25.96
N GLN A 395 8.64 30.56 25.73
CA GLN A 395 7.69 30.82 26.81
C GLN A 395 7.03 29.52 27.20
N GLN A 396 7.30 29.09 28.39
CA GLN A 396 6.53 28.02 29.02
C GLN A 396 5.21 28.58 29.45
N TYR A 397 4.17 28.06 28.88
CA TYR A 397 2.81 28.45 29.22
C TYR A 397 2.19 27.42 30.13
N SER A 398 1.45 27.89 31.11
CA SER A 398 0.46 27.11 31.82
C SER A 398 -0.92 27.73 31.60
N VAL A 399 -1.97 27.00 31.81
CA VAL A 399 -3.34 27.58 31.76
C VAL A 399 -3.73 28.05 33.12
N ARG A 400 -4.01 29.37 33.25
CA ARG A 400 -4.59 29.99 34.43
C ARG A 400 -6.09 30.02 34.33
N PHE A 401 -6.75 29.60 35.39
CA PHE A 401 -8.18 29.70 35.57
C PHE A 401 -8.49 30.72 36.65
N ASP A 402 -9.37 31.66 36.34
CA ASP A 402 -9.98 32.58 37.31
C ASP A 402 -11.48 32.24 37.33
N VAL A 403 -11.92 31.40 38.27
CA VAL A 403 -13.29 30.95 38.41
C VAL A 403 -14.00 31.84 39.40
N GLU A 404 -15.03 32.59 38.94
CA GLU A 404 -15.85 33.45 39.75
C GLU A 404 -17.04 32.69 40.39
N ASP A 405 -17.70 31.88 39.56
CA ASP A 405 -18.76 30.94 39.96
C ASP A 405 -18.58 29.63 39.15
N PRO A 406 -18.39 28.47 39.78
CA PRO A 406 -18.26 27.24 39.09
C PRO A 406 -19.54 26.74 38.40
N GLY A 407 -20.72 27.26 38.79
CA GLY A 407 -22.01 26.77 38.33
C GLY A 407 -22.14 25.26 38.51
N GLN A 408 -22.50 24.54 37.41
CA GLN A 408 -22.49 23.07 37.36
C GLN A 408 -21.16 22.52 36.85
N GLY A 409 -20.16 23.37 36.67
CA GLY A 409 -18.81 23.03 36.28
C GLY A 409 -18.18 24.06 35.32
N PHE A 410 -17.04 24.61 35.70
CA PHE A 410 -16.17 25.44 34.89
C PHE A 410 -14.80 24.80 34.76
N GLY A 411 -14.29 24.67 33.54
CA GLY A 411 -12.99 24.02 33.29
C GLY A 411 -12.60 23.97 31.85
N ILE A 412 -11.86 22.93 31.48
CA ILE A 412 -11.29 22.73 30.16
C ILE A 412 -11.43 21.27 29.73
N ALA A 413 -11.55 21.04 28.43
CA ALA A 413 -11.55 19.70 27.87
C ALA A 413 -10.50 19.56 26.75
N ALA A 414 -9.71 18.51 26.82
CA ALA A 414 -8.88 18.08 25.73
C ALA A 414 -9.69 17.26 24.73
N ASN A 415 -9.71 17.66 23.48
CA ASN A 415 -10.47 17.00 22.43
C ASN A 415 -9.70 15.89 21.68
N GLY A 416 -8.40 15.77 21.93
CA GLY A 416 -7.52 14.82 21.24
C GLY A 416 -7.09 15.27 19.84
N PHE A 417 -6.48 14.37 19.10
CA PHE A 417 -6.00 14.61 17.74
C PHE A 417 -7.12 14.46 16.72
N GLY A 418 -7.96 15.47 16.59
CA GLY A 418 -9.05 15.47 15.63
C GLY A 418 -8.61 15.36 14.16
N ILE A 419 -9.58 15.24 13.26
CA ILE A 419 -9.31 15.36 11.81
C ILE A 419 -9.02 16.84 11.55
N SER A 420 -7.83 17.16 11.06
CA SER A 420 -7.57 18.52 10.58
C SER A 420 -8.32 18.73 9.27
N GLU A 421 -9.02 19.83 9.15
CA GLU A 421 -9.40 20.34 7.84
C GLU A 421 -8.12 20.84 7.16
N TYR A 422 -7.49 19.98 6.36
CA TYR A 422 -6.34 20.36 5.57
C TYR A 422 -6.74 21.35 4.49
N VAL A 423 -6.27 22.56 4.59
CA VAL A 423 -6.31 23.54 3.50
C VAL A 423 -5.01 23.38 2.70
N ARG A 424 -5.18 22.83 1.55
CA ARG A 424 -4.25 22.40 0.51
C ARG A 424 -3.07 23.34 0.29
N GLY A 425 -1.88 22.74 0.03
CA GLY A 425 -1.05 23.09 -1.10
C GLY A 425 0.43 23.17 -0.83
N TRP A 426 1.19 22.52 -1.66
CA TRP A 426 2.54 22.89 -2.02
C TRP A 426 2.51 24.32 -2.59
N GLY A 427 3.28 25.24 -1.98
CA GLY A 427 3.45 26.62 -2.45
C GLY A 427 2.34 27.61 -2.13
N ASN A 428 1.24 27.21 -1.54
CA ASN A 428 0.19 28.11 -1.05
C ASN A 428 -0.03 27.90 0.44
N LYS A 429 0.22 28.94 1.18
CA LYS A 429 0.00 29.23 2.59
C LYS A 429 -1.19 28.47 3.19
N GLY A 430 -0.99 27.19 3.54
CA GLY A 430 -2.02 26.38 4.16
C GLY A 430 -1.87 26.39 5.68
N MET A 431 -2.93 26.74 6.38
CA MET A 431 -3.02 26.62 7.83
C MET A 431 -3.67 25.29 8.21
N TYR A 432 -3.13 24.61 9.22
CA TYR A 432 -3.91 23.59 9.94
C TYR A 432 -4.89 24.30 10.86
N SER A 433 -6.16 24.18 10.59
CA SER A 433 -7.20 24.54 11.53
C SER A 433 -7.59 23.29 12.30
N ASN A 434 -6.86 22.97 13.37
CA ASN A 434 -7.26 21.92 14.32
C ASN A 434 -8.23 22.44 15.38
N ASN A 435 -9.03 23.40 15.06
CA ASN A 435 -10.04 23.89 15.95
C ASN A 435 -11.24 22.91 15.99
N THR A 436 -10.94 21.63 16.26
CA THR A 436 -11.99 20.66 16.48
C THR A 436 -12.50 20.83 17.91
N GLN A 437 -13.64 21.47 18.05
CA GLN A 437 -14.42 21.47 19.30
C GLN A 437 -15.10 20.10 19.53
N ILE A 438 -14.72 19.09 18.77
CA ILE A 438 -15.39 17.78 18.73
C ILE A 438 -14.53 16.76 19.44
N PRO A 439 -15.09 15.98 20.38
CA PRO A 439 -14.39 14.87 21.02
C PRO A 439 -13.79 13.90 20.00
N SER A 440 -12.48 13.65 20.06
CA SER A 440 -11.73 12.88 19.08
C SER A 440 -10.77 11.86 19.72
N ILE A 441 -10.80 11.72 21.06
CA ILE A 441 -10.03 10.68 21.76
C ILE A 441 -10.76 9.35 21.56
N PRO A 442 -10.19 8.37 20.85
CA PRO A 442 -10.84 7.09 20.56
C PRO A 442 -10.71 6.16 21.74
N VAL A 443 -11.68 6.18 22.64
CA VAL A 443 -11.65 5.25 23.77
C VAL A 443 -12.44 3.98 23.48
N GLU A 444 -11.98 2.87 24.05
CA GLU A 444 -12.58 1.56 23.93
C GLU A 444 -13.14 1.10 25.26
N LYS A 445 -14.32 0.48 25.21
CA LYS A 445 -15.00 -0.06 26.41
C LYS A 445 -14.07 -1.01 27.16
N ASP A 446 -14.10 -0.87 28.50
CA ASP A 446 -13.32 -1.66 29.46
C ASP A 446 -11.79 -1.46 29.40
N VAL A 447 -11.29 -0.59 28.53
CA VAL A 447 -9.86 -0.20 28.48
C VAL A 447 -9.60 0.85 29.57
N THR A 448 -8.48 0.69 30.25
CA THR A 448 -7.93 1.61 31.27
C THR A 448 -6.93 2.57 30.62
N TYR A 449 -7.02 3.83 31.00
CA TYR A 449 -6.15 4.91 30.53
C TYR A 449 -5.44 5.54 31.73
N ASP A 450 -4.12 5.62 31.71
CA ASP A 450 -3.32 6.29 32.71
C ASP A 450 -3.37 7.80 32.48
N LEU A 451 -3.81 8.52 33.49
CA LEU A 451 -3.90 9.97 33.53
C LEU A 451 -2.76 10.55 34.35
N GLY A 452 -2.10 11.57 33.84
CA GLY A 452 -1.19 12.42 34.58
C GLY A 452 -1.49 13.89 34.28
N LEU A 453 -1.42 14.76 35.27
CA LEU A 453 -1.54 16.20 35.09
C LEU A 453 -0.89 16.97 36.25
N TYR A 454 -0.44 18.19 35.98
CA TYR A 454 0.13 19.07 37.00
C TYR A 454 -0.86 20.19 37.35
N LEU A 455 -1.06 20.38 38.63
CA LEU A 455 -1.92 21.47 39.17
C LEU A 455 -1.18 22.24 40.26
N THR A 456 -1.47 23.55 40.32
CA THR A 456 -1.15 24.39 41.46
C THR A 456 -2.28 25.41 41.67
N GLY A 457 -2.58 25.74 42.93
CA GLY A 457 -3.57 26.72 43.30
C GLY A 457 -2.94 28.05 43.70
N ASP A 458 -3.74 29.09 43.69
CA ASP A 458 -3.46 30.36 44.39
C ASP A 458 -4.51 30.52 45.48
N SER A 459 -4.34 29.76 46.57
CA SER A 459 -5.33 29.62 47.65
C SER A 459 -6.65 28.96 47.23
N TYR A 460 -6.59 28.08 46.18
CA TYR A 460 -7.78 27.35 45.73
C TYR A 460 -8.16 26.25 46.75
N SER A 461 -9.39 26.26 47.23
CA SER A 461 -9.88 25.33 48.25
C SER A 461 -10.88 24.30 47.73
N GLY A 462 -11.14 24.28 46.45
CA GLY A 462 -12.02 23.32 45.80
C GLY A 462 -11.39 22.02 45.39
N SER A 463 -12.13 21.23 44.64
CA SER A 463 -11.71 20.00 44.00
C SER A 463 -11.86 20.05 42.48
N PHE A 464 -11.22 19.14 41.77
CA PHE A 464 -11.43 18.92 40.36
C PHE A 464 -12.04 17.56 40.12
N SER A 465 -13.02 17.50 39.24
CA SER A 465 -13.51 16.28 38.64
C SER A 465 -12.85 16.06 37.29
N VAL A 466 -12.18 14.91 37.13
CA VAL A 466 -11.53 14.54 35.88
C VAL A 466 -12.19 13.28 35.34
N TYR A 467 -12.67 13.33 34.09
CA TYR A 467 -13.44 12.24 33.48
C TYR A 467 -13.42 12.33 31.95
N LEU A 468 -13.82 11.23 31.30
CA LEU A 468 -14.09 11.20 29.87
C LEU A 468 -15.58 11.50 29.61
N GLU A 469 -15.84 12.25 28.54
CA GLU A 469 -17.19 12.66 28.14
C GLU A 469 -17.34 12.54 26.63
N ASP A 470 -18.45 12.01 26.15
CA ASP A 470 -18.76 11.96 24.73
C ASP A 470 -19.27 13.29 24.17
N LYS A 471 -19.54 13.31 22.84
CA LYS A 471 -20.03 14.51 22.13
C LYS A 471 -21.39 15.04 22.63
N ASP A 472 -22.17 14.18 23.27
CA ASP A 472 -23.50 14.52 23.79
C ASP A 472 -23.44 14.95 25.28
N GLY A 473 -22.24 15.06 25.84
CA GLY A 473 -22.00 15.45 27.24
C GLY A 473 -22.22 14.31 28.22
N GLN A 474 -22.33 13.08 27.78
CA GLN A 474 -22.50 11.93 28.67
C GLN A 474 -21.12 11.42 29.14
N VAL A 475 -20.96 11.33 30.46
CA VAL A 475 -19.76 10.78 31.08
C VAL A 475 -19.53 9.35 30.58
N ASN A 476 -18.29 9.07 30.21
CA ASN A 476 -17.89 7.80 29.60
C ASN A 476 -16.76 7.10 30.38
N SER A 477 -16.55 7.44 31.61
CA SER A 477 -15.59 6.78 32.52
C SER A 477 -15.98 6.94 33.97
N ASN A 478 -15.25 6.28 34.89
CA ASN A 478 -15.23 6.70 36.27
C ASN A 478 -14.78 8.18 36.37
N VAL A 479 -15.12 8.83 37.48
CA VAL A 479 -14.70 10.20 37.81
C VAL A 479 -13.56 10.14 38.83
N ILE A 480 -12.44 10.81 38.52
CA ILE A 480 -11.36 11.02 39.49
C ILE A 480 -11.59 12.38 40.17
N THR A 481 -11.58 12.40 41.48
CA THR A 481 -11.66 13.65 42.28
C THR A 481 -10.26 13.99 42.80
N ILE A 482 -9.74 15.15 42.41
CA ILE A 482 -8.49 15.71 42.90
C ILE A 482 -8.78 16.84 43.88
N SER A 483 -8.31 16.71 45.10
CA SER A 483 -8.54 17.68 46.19
C SER A 483 -7.24 18.11 46.85
N ASN A 484 -7.27 19.10 47.69
CA ASN A 484 -6.10 19.62 48.43
C ASN A 484 -5.00 20.16 47.51
N ILE A 485 -5.38 21.03 46.58
CA ILE A 485 -4.45 21.69 45.67
C ILE A 485 -3.61 22.69 46.44
N GLY A 486 -2.29 22.47 46.47
CA GLY A 486 -1.35 23.37 47.14
C GLY A 486 -0.92 24.54 46.25
N ASN A 487 -0.12 25.45 46.84
CA ASN A 487 0.43 26.59 46.09
C ASN A 487 1.70 26.27 45.26
N ASP A 488 2.18 25.05 45.35
CA ASP A 488 3.29 24.54 44.58
C ASP A 488 2.76 23.59 43.48
N TRP A 489 3.47 23.51 42.39
CA TRP A 489 3.18 22.53 41.33
C TRP A 489 3.26 21.12 41.90
N LYS A 490 2.22 20.33 41.66
CA LYS A 490 2.18 18.91 42.04
C LYS A 490 1.61 18.07 40.93
N LYS A 491 2.24 16.94 40.68
CA LYS A 491 1.73 15.92 39.78
C LYS A 491 0.59 15.14 40.44
N TYR A 492 -0.50 14.96 39.73
CA TYR A 492 -1.63 14.12 40.11
C TYR A 492 -1.77 13.02 39.06
N GLU A 493 -1.93 11.80 39.53
CA GLU A 493 -2.04 10.61 38.70
C GLU A 493 -3.29 9.82 39.06
N GLY A 494 -3.84 9.09 38.09
CA GLY A 494 -4.99 8.23 38.26
C GLY A 494 -5.30 7.44 37.03
N THR A 495 -6.34 6.61 37.09
CA THR A 495 -6.76 5.79 35.96
C THR A 495 -8.21 6.03 35.61
N LEU A 496 -8.48 6.18 34.33
CA LEU A 496 -9.83 6.30 33.78
C LEU A 496 -10.16 5.03 33.00
N LYS A 497 -11.25 4.36 33.39
CA LYS A 497 -11.73 3.17 32.67
C LYS A 497 -12.95 3.55 31.84
N ALA A 498 -12.87 3.37 30.51
CA ALA A 498 -13.96 3.71 29.63
C ALA A 498 -15.14 2.72 29.73
N GLU A 499 -16.35 3.27 29.76
CA GLU A 499 -17.59 2.49 29.87
C GLU A 499 -18.17 2.09 28.49
N ARG A 500 -17.85 2.87 27.46
CA ARG A 500 -18.36 2.68 26.07
C ARG A 500 -17.24 2.94 25.06
N SER A 501 -17.29 2.23 23.92
CA SER A 501 -16.40 2.49 22.78
C SER A 501 -16.95 3.64 21.94
N VAL A 502 -16.54 4.88 22.26
CA VAL A 502 -17.00 6.10 21.59
C VAL A 502 -15.92 7.19 21.66
N ASP A 503 -15.90 8.09 20.66
CA ASP A 503 -15.03 9.26 20.72
C ASP A 503 -15.37 10.13 21.92
N SER A 504 -14.35 10.43 22.72
CA SER A 504 -14.51 11.18 23.96
C SER A 504 -13.55 12.37 24.00
N ARG A 505 -13.75 13.24 24.97
CA ARG A 505 -12.80 14.28 25.39
C ARG A 505 -12.47 14.09 26.86
N LEU A 506 -11.29 14.51 27.27
CA LEU A 506 -10.87 14.51 28.66
C LEU A 506 -11.29 15.83 29.30
N CYS A 507 -12.22 15.79 30.27
CA CYS A 507 -12.73 16.95 31.00
C CYS A 507 -12.00 17.12 32.34
N ILE A 508 -11.56 18.34 32.63
CA ILE A 508 -11.00 18.77 33.92
C ILE A 508 -11.82 19.94 34.41
N VAL A 509 -12.62 19.74 35.43
CA VAL A 509 -13.72 20.68 35.87
C VAL A 509 -13.57 21.01 37.34
N ALA A 510 -13.52 22.31 37.65
CA ALA A 510 -13.48 22.84 39.01
C ALA A 510 -14.87 22.89 39.61
N ASP A 511 -14.97 22.67 40.93
CA ASP A 511 -16.22 22.71 41.73
C ASP A 511 -16.33 23.93 42.65
N ALA A 512 -15.32 24.80 42.70
CA ALA A 512 -15.28 25.98 43.54
C ALA A 512 -14.75 27.22 42.84
N ALA A 513 -15.11 28.42 43.35
CA ALA A 513 -14.47 29.65 42.90
C ALA A 513 -13.01 29.74 43.38
N GLY A 514 -12.17 30.44 42.62
CA GLY A 514 -10.78 30.66 42.94
C GLY A 514 -9.88 30.66 41.73
N THR A 515 -8.58 30.84 41.97
CA THR A 515 -7.54 30.84 40.92
C THR A 515 -6.67 29.60 41.05
N PHE A 516 -6.44 28.94 39.93
CA PHE A 516 -5.52 27.76 39.82
C PHE A 516 -4.86 27.73 38.45
N TYR A 517 -3.86 26.87 38.35
CA TYR A 517 -3.09 26.66 37.11
C TYR A 517 -3.01 25.18 36.79
N LEU A 518 -3.05 24.86 35.51
CA LEU A 518 -2.92 23.51 34.95
C LEU A 518 -1.81 23.49 33.91
N ASP A 519 -1.02 22.45 33.95
CA ASP A 519 -0.01 22.18 32.92
C ASP A 519 0.20 20.68 32.71
N PHE A 520 0.83 20.32 31.62
CA PHE A 520 1.32 19.02 31.23
C PHE A 520 0.36 17.86 31.52
N VAL A 521 -0.63 17.72 30.65
CA VAL A 521 -1.68 16.69 30.79
C VAL A 521 -1.37 15.51 29.88
N THR A 522 -1.40 14.30 30.46
CA THR A 522 -1.17 13.04 29.72
C THR A 522 -2.36 12.10 29.88
N LEU A 523 -2.67 11.37 28.81
CA LEU A 523 -3.65 10.28 28.83
C LEU A 523 -3.15 9.17 27.89
N VAL A 524 -2.76 8.02 28.45
CA VAL A 524 -2.13 6.94 27.70
C VAL A 524 -2.84 5.63 27.99
N PRO A 525 -3.20 4.81 27.00
CA PRO A 525 -3.75 3.47 27.25
C PRO A 525 -2.74 2.62 28.04
N GLU A 526 -3.14 2.01 29.17
CA GLU A 526 -2.31 1.14 29.99
C GLU A 526 -1.63 0.02 29.16
N ALA A 527 -2.38 -0.59 28.23
CA ALA A 527 -1.90 -1.64 27.35
C ALA A 527 -0.75 -1.19 26.42
N SER A 528 -0.61 0.10 26.13
CA SER A 528 0.47 0.62 25.28
C SER A 528 1.80 0.69 26.01
N GLN A 529 1.80 0.74 27.33
CA GLN A 529 3.01 0.75 28.16
C GLN A 529 3.60 -0.64 28.35
N LEU A 530 2.84 -1.70 28.08
CA LEU A 530 3.21 -3.09 28.29
C LEU A 530 3.64 -3.81 27.01
N TRP A 531 3.91 -3.08 25.94
CA TRP A 531 4.41 -3.71 24.72
C TRP A 531 5.80 -4.32 24.95
N MET A 532 6.06 -5.51 24.42
CA MET A 532 7.31 -6.25 24.62
C MET A 532 7.63 -6.52 26.12
N GLU A 533 6.69 -7.10 26.86
CA GLU A 533 6.89 -7.48 28.27
C GLU A 533 7.16 -6.29 29.21
N GLY A 534 6.62 -5.11 28.88
CA GLY A 534 6.75 -3.91 29.70
C GLY A 534 8.06 -3.14 29.54
N LYS A 535 8.85 -3.45 28.53
CA LYS A 535 10.15 -2.81 28.35
C LYS A 535 10.09 -1.43 27.69
N TYR A 536 9.18 -1.19 26.76
CA TYR A 536 9.27 -0.05 25.84
C TYR A 536 7.90 0.53 25.48
N GLY A 537 7.32 1.37 26.34
CA GLY A 537 6.24 2.29 26.03
C GLY A 537 6.80 3.70 25.82
N PRO A 538 6.04 4.66 25.40
CA PRO A 538 4.61 4.66 25.11
C PRO A 538 4.29 4.71 23.61
N PHE A 539 4.24 3.56 22.98
CA PHE A 539 3.94 3.47 21.56
C PHE A 539 2.56 2.91 21.29
N ARG A 540 1.94 3.37 20.22
CA ARG A 540 0.70 2.84 19.69
C ARG A 540 0.94 1.41 19.15
N LYS A 541 0.29 0.44 19.79
CA LYS A 541 0.57 -0.99 19.61
C LYS A 541 0.37 -1.49 18.19
N ASP A 542 -0.70 -1.08 17.52
CA ASP A 542 -1.00 -1.51 16.14
C ASP A 542 0.05 -1.01 15.14
N LEU A 543 0.50 0.25 15.28
CA LEU A 543 1.53 0.82 14.40
C LEU A 543 2.90 0.20 14.65
N LEU A 544 3.27 -0.02 15.92
CA LEU A 544 4.54 -0.64 16.25
C LEU A 544 4.60 -2.11 15.79
N GLN A 545 3.46 -2.85 15.88
CA GLN A 545 3.37 -4.21 15.33
C GLN A 545 3.52 -4.21 13.81
N ALA A 546 2.96 -3.23 13.11
CA ALA A 546 3.14 -3.12 11.67
C ALA A 546 4.61 -2.86 11.28
N LEU A 547 5.37 -2.13 12.10
CA LEU A 547 6.81 -1.97 11.90
C LEU A 547 7.58 -3.27 12.19
N ALA A 548 7.23 -3.98 13.27
CA ALA A 548 7.85 -5.27 13.61
C ALA A 548 7.62 -6.31 12.50
N ASP A 549 6.44 -6.33 11.89
CA ASP A 549 6.11 -7.23 10.78
C ASP A 549 6.93 -6.98 9.51
N LEU A 550 7.53 -5.79 9.35
CA LEU A 550 8.47 -5.49 8.25
C LEU A 550 9.86 -6.10 8.50
N ASN A 551 10.14 -6.59 9.71
CA ASN A 551 11.43 -7.14 10.11
C ASN A 551 12.63 -6.24 9.72
N PRO A 552 12.64 -4.95 10.12
CA PRO A 552 13.66 -4.00 9.68
C PRO A 552 15.02 -4.32 10.32
N THR A 553 16.09 -4.27 9.53
CA THR A 553 17.45 -4.48 10.00
C THR A 553 18.12 -3.19 10.48
N PHE A 554 17.61 -2.04 10.07
CA PHE A 554 18.00 -0.72 10.58
C PHE A 554 16.79 0.21 10.62
N MET A 555 16.92 1.28 11.41
CA MET A 555 15.96 2.38 11.50
C MET A 555 16.68 3.72 11.37
N ARG A 556 16.42 4.47 10.28
CA ARG A 556 16.85 5.86 10.08
C ARG A 556 15.82 6.79 10.73
N PHE A 557 16.27 7.73 11.57
CA PHE A 557 15.43 8.70 12.30
C PHE A 557 16.22 9.96 12.67
N PRO A 558 15.61 11.07 13.13
CA PRO A 558 14.19 11.34 13.26
C PRO A 558 13.56 11.87 11.96
N GLY A 559 14.28 11.82 10.87
CA GLY A 559 13.77 12.23 9.58
C GLY A 559 14.83 12.57 8.56
N GLY A 560 14.31 13.11 7.47
CA GLY A 560 14.99 13.80 6.41
C GLY A 560 14.95 15.32 6.66
N CYS A 561 14.08 16.04 5.93
CA CYS A 561 13.87 17.49 6.10
C CYS A 561 13.46 17.87 7.53
N ALA A 562 12.78 16.99 8.25
CA ALA A 562 12.40 17.22 9.64
C ALA A 562 13.62 17.41 10.57
N SER A 563 14.77 16.75 10.28
CA SER A 563 15.99 16.92 11.08
C SER A 563 16.61 18.31 10.95
N GLU A 564 16.45 18.94 9.79
CA GLU A 564 17.12 20.20 9.42
C GLU A 564 16.26 21.45 9.59
N GLY A 565 14.94 21.28 9.59
CA GLY A 565 14.01 22.39 9.79
C GLY A 565 13.96 23.41 8.66
N THR A 566 13.10 24.43 8.83
CA THR A 566 12.96 25.58 7.92
C THR A 566 13.81 26.77 8.35
N ASP A 567 14.22 26.79 9.59
CA ASP A 567 15.05 27.78 10.26
C ASP A 567 15.78 27.08 11.40
N TYR A 568 16.61 27.79 12.11
CA TYR A 568 17.35 27.18 13.24
C TYR A 568 16.43 26.56 14.29
N TRP A 569 15.32 27.20 14.60
CA TRP A 569 14.41 26.77 15.65
C TRP A 569 13.60 25.52 15.27
N GLY A 570 13.46 25.27 13.99
CA GLY A 570 12.86 24.06 13.45
C GLY A 570 13.84 22.90 13.29
N GLN A 571 15.14 23.10 13.57
CA GLN A 571 16.13 22.02 13.60
C GLN A 571 15.95 21.13 14.83
N VAL A 572 16.19 19.83 14.66
CA VAL A 572 16.09 18.87 15.76
C VAL A 572 17.42 18.78 16.48
N PHE A 573 17.38 19.03 17.80
CA PHE A 573 18.49 18.83 18.71
C PHE A 573 18.11 17.73 19.73
N TRP A 574 18.82 16.63 19.71
CA TRP A 574 18.46 15.45 20.49
C TRP A 574 18.47 15.70 22.02
N LYS A 575 19.36 16.57 22.51
CA LYS A 575 19.46 16.94 23.93
C LYS A 575 18.17 17.58 24.45
N ASN A 576 17.41 18.26 23.58
CA ASN A 576 16.12 18.85 23.92
C ASN A 576 14.99 17.80 24.02
N SER A 577 15.26 16.55 23.61
CA SER A 577 14.26 15.49 23.51
C SER A 577 14.49 14.32 24.48
N ILE A 578 15.41 14.46 25.42
CA ILE A 578 15.71 13.47 26.46
C ILE A 578 15.41 13.99 27.85
N GLY A 579 15.45 13.15 28.87
CA GLY A 579 15.08 13.48 30.24
C GLY A 579 13.58 13.39 30.51
N PRO A 580 13.09 13.94 31.63
CA PRO A 580 11.67 13.96 31.94
C PRO A 580 10.84 14.62 30.83
N VAL A 581 9.71 14.02 30.48
CA VAL A 581 8.91 14.49 29.32
C VAL A 581 8.38 15.90 29.47
N GLU A 582 8.10 16.34 30.72
CA GLU A 582 7.67 17.69 31.06
C GLU A 582 8.77 18.75 30.94
N GLU A 583 10.03 18.33 30.86
CA GLU A 583 11.21 19.22 30.70
C GLU A 583 11.67 19.32 29.25
N ARG A 584 11.05 18.58 28.33
CA ARG A 584 11.43 18.56 26.93
C ARG A 584 10.84 19.77 26.19
N ILE A 585 11.62 20.28 25.24
CA ILE A 585 11.27 21.48 24.51
C ILE A 585 10.62 21.08 23.17
N GLY A 586 9.32 21.29 23.08
CA GLY A 586 8.59 21.17 21.80
C GLY A 586 9.01 22.25 20.81
N PHE A 587 8.80 21.97 19.55
CA PHE A 587 9.13 22.90 18.48
C PHE A 587 8.18 22.73 17.28
N ARG A 588 8.20 23.70 16.38
CA ARG A 588 7.49 23.61 15.11
C ARG A 588 8.38 22.93 14.09
N ASN A 589 7.96 21.77 13.62
CA ASN A 589 8.75 20.99 12.67
C ASN A 589 8.67 21.56 11.23
N HIS A 590 9.52 21.05 10.36
CA HIS A 590 9.60 21.41 8.94
C HIS A 590 8.24 21.34 8.21
N TRP A 591 7.41 20.36 8.57
CA TRP A 591 6.13 20.09 7.91
C TRP A 591 4.98 20.98 8.41
N GLY A 592 5.28 21.93 9.31
CA GLY A 592 4.41 23.04 9.69
C GLY A 592 3.40 22.71 10.81
N TYR A 593 3.66 21.73 11.64
CA TYR A 593 2.91 21.46 12.86
C TYR A 593 3.82 21.35 14.09
N TRP A 594 3.20 21.37 15.26
CA TRP A 594 3.93 21.28 16.52
C TRP A 594 4.30 19.84 16.85
N THR A 595 5.54 19.62 17.27
CA THR A 595 6.05 18.37 17.80
C THR A 595 6.35 18.57 19.29
N SER A 596 5.74 17.76 20.15
CA SER A 596 5.85 17.91 21.62
C SER A 596 7.15 17.36 22.21
N GLN A 597 7.90 16.57 21.46
CA GLN A 597 9.04 15.76 21.94
C GLN A 597 8.65 14.71 23.00
N TYR A 598 7.36 14.36 23.12
CA TYR A 598 6.94 13.24 23.96
C TYR A 598 7.61 11.92 23.54
N ILE A 599 7.73 11.72 22.24
CA ILE A 599 8.63 10.75 21.62
C ILE A 599 9.84 11.52 21.13
N GLY A 600 11.02 11.26 21.74
CA GLY A 600 12.30 11.88 21.38
C GLY A 600 13.34 10.84 20.97
N PHE A 601 14.59 11.25 20.93
CA PHE A 601 15.68 10.36 20.48
C PHE A 601 15.84 9.12 21.36
N TYR A 602 15.60 9.23 22.66
CA TYR A 602 15.66 8.08 23.56
C TYR A 602 14.58 7.04 23.18
N GLU A 603 13.36 7.47 22.95
CA GLU A 603 12.27 6.58 22.55
C GLU A 603 12.49 6.01 21.13
N TYR A 604 13.10 6.74 20.19
CA TYR A 604 13.49 6.19 18.88
C TYR A 604 14.54 5.08 19.03
N LEU A 605 15.52 5.23 19.94
CA LEU A 605 16.50 4.18 20.23
C LEU A 605 15.81 2.94 20.83
N LEU A 606 14.90 3.12 21.78
CA LEU A 606 14.11 2.01 22.35
C LEU A 606 13.25 1.32 21.31
N MET A 607 12.66 2.09 20.37
CA MET A 607 11.90 1.54 19.24
C MET A 607 12.80 0.70 18.33
N ALA A 608 13.95 1.22 17.93
CA ALA A 608 14.90 0.49 17.09
C ALA A 608 15.34 -0.82 17.79
N GLU A 609 15.67 -0.77 19.07
CA GLU A 609 16.05 -1.97 19.83
C GLU A 609 14.91 -2.99 19.93
N SER A 610 13.67 -2.54 20.17
CA SER A 610 12.49 -3.42 20.24
C SER A 610 12.14 -4.07 18.90
N LEU A 611 12.52 -3.44 17.80
CA LEU A 611 12.37 -3.99 16.44
C LEU A 611 13.56 -4.88 16.03
N GLY A 612 14.62 -4.95 16.84
CA GLY A 612 15.87 -5.62 16.47
C GLY A 612 16.65 -4.88 15.37
N ALA A 613 16.36 -3.61 15.18
CA ALA A 613 16.93 -2.77 14.13
C ALA A 613 18.14 -1.98 14.64
N THR A 614 19.18 -1.85 13.82
CA THR A 614 20.33 -0.98 14.12
C THR A 614 19.91 0.48 13.98
N PRO A 615 20.12 1.35 15.00
CA PRO A 615 19.79 2.75 14.92
C PRO A 615 20.71 3.50 13.95
N LEU A 616 20.11 4.38 13.13
CA LEU A 616 20.80 5.32 12.23
C LEU A 616 20.21 6.73 12.44
N PRO A 617 20.67 7.46 13.46
CA PRO A 617 20.27 8.85 13.67
C PRO A 617 20.83 9.76 12.58
N VAL A 618 20.06 10.78 12.18
CA VAL A 618 20.46 11.83 11.25
C VAL A 618 20.51 13.15 11.97
N PHE A 619 21.66 13.80 11.92
CA PHE A 619 21.93 15.10 12.56
C PHE A 619 21.94 16.22 11.53
N ASN A 620 21.40 17.38 11.92
CA ASN A 620 21.64 18.59 11.17
C ASN A 620 23.11 19.04 11.35
N ASN A 621 23.62 19.77 10.37
CA ASN A 621 24.98 20.27 10.36
C ASN A 621 25.03 21.79 10.34
N GLY A 622 24.03 22.45 10.87
CA GLY A 622 23.94 23.92 10.88
C GLY A 622 23.49 24.54 9.57
N VAL A 623 22.87 23.74 8.69
CA VAL A 623 22.26 24.20 7.43
C VAL A 623 20.81 23.71 7.41
N THR A 624 19.85 24.61 7.16
CA THR A 624 18.44 24.24 7.04
C THR A 624 18.15 23.48 5.76
N CYS A 625 17.04 22.76 5.74
CA CYS A 625 16.59 21.96 4.60
C CYS A 625 16.64 22.73 3.28
N GLN A 626 17.08 22.09 2.21
CA GLN A 626 17.19 22.66 0.87
C GLN A 626 15.85 23.22 0.33
N PHE A 627 14.71 22.64 0.71
CA PHE A 627 13.38 23.17 0.36
C PHE A 627 13.06 24.49 1.09
N ALA A 628 13.69 24.73 2.22
CA ALA A 628 13.61 26.03 2.91
C ALA A 628 14.55 27.08 2.29
N GLY A 629 15.35 26.69 1.29
CA GLY A 629 16.27 27.60 0.60
C GLY A 629 17.48 28.00 1.44
N HIS A 630 17.94 27.14 2.36
CA HIS A 630 19.06 27.38 3.28
C HIS A 630 18.91 28.71 4.02
N LYS A 631 17.73 28.96 4.61
CA LYS A 631 17.43 30.21 5.33
C LYS A 631 18.37 30.52 6.49
N TYR A 632 18.88 29.46 7.12
CA TYR A 632 19.89 29.55 8.15
C TYR A 632 21.09 28.71 7.76
N VAL A 633 22.26 29.30 7.89
CA VAL A 633 23.54 28.61 7.75
C VAL A 633 24.39 29.06 8.94
N ALA A 634 24.77 28.17 9.81
CA ALA A 634 25.59 28.46 10.98
C ALA A 634 26.91 29.15 10.53
N PRO A 635 27.25 30.34 11.01
CA PRO A 635 28.45 31.05 10.57
C PRO A 635 29.73 30.33 11.00
N LEU A 636 30.81 30.52 10.21
CA LEU A 636 32.17 30.00 10.47
C LEU A 636 33.24 31.06 10.28
N ASP A 637 32.85 32.31 10.17
CA ASP A 637 33.74 33.39 9.75
C ASP A 637 34.76 33.79 10.84
N THR A 638 34.29 33.92 12.07
CA THR A 638 35.09 34.28 13.24
C THR A 638 35.52 33.08 14.08
N GLN A 639 36.43 33.27 15.02
CA GLN A 639 36.76 32.19 15.98
C GLN A 639 35.57 31.88 16.90
N GLU A 640 34.80 32.87 17.29
CA GLU A 640 33.61 32.73 18.11
C GLU A 640 32.53 31.93 17.36
N ASP A 641 32.34 32.19 16.07
CA ASP A 641 31.42 31.35 15.25
C ASP A 641 31.85 29.88 15.20
N ARG A 642 33.15 29.63 15.02
CA ARG A 642 33.70 28.27 15.01
C ARG A 642 33.56 27.57 16.36
N ASP A 643 33.82 28.30 17.46
CA ASP A 643 33.65 27.73 18.83
C ASP A 643 32.19 27.43 19.11
N ARG A 644 31.28 28.29 18.65
CA ARG A 644 29.84 28.05 18.71
C ARG A 644 29.41 26.84 17.85
N PHE A 645 29.89 26.76 16.62
CA PHE A 645 29.63 25.63 15.75
C PHE A 645 30.12 24.30 16.37
N GLN A 646 31.33 24.34 16.97
CA GLN A 646 31.87 23.20 17.70
C GLN A 646 30.90 22.73 18.79
N SER A 647 30.47 23.63 19.65
CA SER A 647 29.61 23.32 20.80
C SER A 647 28.21 22.82 20.38
N ILE A 648 27.61 23.45 19.35
CA ILE A 648 26.20 23.19 18.99
C ILE A 648 26.05 21.97 18.06
N PHE A 649 26.97 21.77 17.12
CA PHE A 649 26.81 20.77 16.07
C PHE A 649 27.81 19.64 16.15
N VAL A 650 29.08 19.94 16.53
CA VAL A 650 30.10 18.89 16.59
C VAL A 650 29.99 18.10 17.89
N ASP A 651 30.02 18.80 19.05
CA ASP A 651 29.91 18.16 20.35
C ASP A 651 28.57 17.46 20.53
N ASP A 652 27.52 17.97 19.88
CA ASP A 652 26.19 17.32 19.89
C ASP A 652 26.25 15.89 19.32
N VAL A 653 26.93 15.71 18.19
CA VAL A 653 27.11 14.37 17.57
C VAL A 653 28.01 13.48 18.44
N LEU A 654 29.13 14.02 18.97
CA LEU A 654 30.05 13.24 19.80
C LEU A 654 29.39 12.80 21.10
N ASP A 655 28.65 13.68 21.76
CA ASP A 655 27.89 13.40 22.99
C ASP A 655 26.79 12.37 22.74
N PHE A 656 26.14 12.38 21.57
CA PHE A 656 25.15 11.36 21.24
C PHE A 656 25.77 9.98 21.04
N ILE A 657 26.94 9.92 20.41
CA ILE A 657 27.68 8.65 20.30
C ILE A 657 28.04 8.13 21.70
N GLU A 658 28.49 9.02 22.60
CA GLU A 658 28.74 8.65 24.02
C GLU A 658 27.44 8.25 24.72
N PHE A 659 26.33 8.98 24.51
CA PHE A 659 25.02 8.60 25.07
C PHE A 659 24.61 7.19 24.64
N CYS A 660 24.84 6.81 23.39
CA CYS A 660 24.49 5.49 22.90
C CYS A 660 25.48 4.40 23.34
N ASN A 661 26.78 4.65 23.29
CA ASN A 661 27.82 3.63 23.39
C ASN A 661 28.67 3.74 24.69
N GLY A 662 28.65 4.89 25.35
CA GLY A 662 29.43 5.12 26.58
C GLY A 662 28.96 4.27 27.76
N GLY A 663 29.89 3.92 28.62
CA GLY A 663 29.59 3.21 29.87
C GLY A 663 28.84 4.11 30.86
N VAL A 664 28.23 3.50 31.89
CA VAL A 664 27.50 4.22 32.93
C VAL A 664 28.37 5.18 33.79
N ASN A 665 29.67 5.13 33.61
CA ASN A 665 30.63 6.01 34.25
C ASN A 665 31.08 7.22 33.41
N THR A 666 30.59 7.31 32.19
CA THR A 666 30.79 8.48 31.32
C THR A 666 29.63 9.46 31.52
N GLU A 667 29.79 10.71 31.07
CA GLU A 667 28.77 11.75 31.28
C GLU A 667 27.44 11.37 30.69
N TRP A 668 27.43 11.08 29.40
CA TRP A 668 26.18 10.80 28.63
C TRP A 668 25.70 9.36 28.86
N GLY A 669 26.58 8.40 29.03
CA GLY A 669 26.22 7.05 29.44
C GLY A 669 25.55 6.97 30.81
N ALA A 670 25.93 7.84 31.75
CA ALA A 670 25.26 7.98 33.03
C ALA A 670 23.84 8.55 32.89
N LYS A 671 23.65 9.53 31.98
CA LYS A 671 22.33 10.09 31.70
C LYS A 671 21.39 9.04 31.05
N ARG A 672 21.91 8.26 30.10
CA ARG A 672 21.17 7.12 29.53
C ARG A 672 20.72 6.13 30.62
N ALA A 673 21.66 5.76 31.51
CA ALA A 673 21.36 4.84 32.61
C ALA A 673 20.31 5.41 33.58
N ALA A 674 20.38 6.72 33.89
CA ALA A 674 19.37 7.39 34.72
C ALA A 674 17.99 7.38 34.09
N MET A 675 17.89 7.35 32.76
CA MET A 675 16.64 7.20 32.02
C MET A 675 16.13 5.75 31.93
N GLY A 676 16.84 4.80 32.58
CA GLY A 676 16.39 3.40 32.69
C GLY A 676 17.08 2.41 31.76
N HIS A 677 18.06 2.85 30.96
CA HIS A 677 18.79 1.99 30.03
C HIS A 677 20.31 2.00 30.29
N PRO A 678 20.81 1.19 31.25
CA PRO A 678 22.24 1.18 31.59
C PRO A 678 23.12 0.57 30.48
N GLU A 679 22.59 -0.35 29.68
CA GLU A 679 23.34 -1.01 28.61
C GLU A 679 23.48 -0.10 27.37
N PRO A 680 24.61 -0.22 26.61
CA PRO A 680 24.77 0.51 25.35
C PRO A 680 23.77 0.09 24.25
N PHE A 681 23.35 1.04 23.44
CA PHE A 681 22.52 0.78 22.23
C PHE A 681 23.34 0.25 21.03
N ASN A 682 24.66 0.20 21.13
CA ASN A 682 25.57 -0.28 20.09
C ASN A 682 25.40 0.47 18.75
N LEU A 683 25.36 1.80 18.81
CA LEU A 683 25.30 2.66 17.64
C LEU A 683 26.50 2.40 16.71
N LYS A 684 26.21 2.21 15.41
CA LYS A 684 27.22 1.95 14.37
C LYS A 684 27.24 3.02 13.29
N TYR A 685 26.13 3.67 13.06
CA TYR A 685 25.91 4.60 11.96
C TYR A 685 25.48 5.97 12.46
N VAL A 686 25.95 7.03 11.79
CA VAL A 686 25.55 8.41 12.03
C VAL A 686 25.37 9.09 10.68
N GLY A 687 24.18 9.60 10.38
CA GLY A 687 23.89 10.43 9.21
C GLY A 687 24.19 11.92 9.55
N ILE A 688 24.80 12.64 8.61
CA ILE A 688 25.11 14.06 8.76
C ILE A 688 24.53 14.82 7.58
N GLY A 689 23.49 15.62 7.86
CA GLY A 689 22.71 16.33 6.87
C GLY A 689 21.72 15.42 6.10
N ASN A 690 20.82 16.08 5.37
CA ASN A 690 19.82 15.43 4.53
C ASN A 690 19.66 16.18 3.22
N GLU A 691 19.81 15.50 2.08
CA GLU A 691 19.61 16.09 0.74
C GLU A 691 20.38 17.40 0.49
N ASN A 692 21.46 17.64 1.20
CA ASN A 692 22.22 18.88 1.15
C ASN A 692 23.19 18.96 -0.03
N ARG A 693 23.67 20.19 -0.28
CA ARG A 693 24.57 20.52 -1.38
C ARG A 693 25.36 21.80 -1.12
N GLY A 694 26.37 21.98 -1.95
CA GLY A 694 27.17 23.20 -2.00
C GLY A 694 28.20 23.34 -0.88
N GLU A 695 29.05 24.35 -0.97
CA GLU A 695 30.17 24.51 -0.06
C GLU A 695 29.75 24.72 1.39
N ALA A 696 28.65 25.46 1.63
CA ALA A 696 28.13 25.67 2.97
C ALA A 696 27.87 24.37 3.74
N PHE A 697 27.34 23.34 3.04
CA PHE A 697 27.16 22.00 3.60
C PHE A 697 28.53 21.33 3.82
N TRP A 698 29.35 21.26 2.78
CA TRP A 698 30.60 20.47 2.82
C TRP A 698 31.63 21.00 3.81
N ASP A 699 31.72 22.33 4.00
CA ASP A 699 32.61 22.91 5.02
C ASP A 699 32.26 22.48 6.43
N ARG A 700 30.95 22.38 6.74
CA ARG A 700 30.45 21.95 8.04
C ARG A 700 30.52 20.44 8.20
N PHE A 701 30.19 19.69 7.14
CA PHE A 701 30.35 18.25 7.10
C PHE A 701 31.80 17.83 7.40
N ASP A 702 32.79 18.50 6.77
CA ASP A 702 34.21 18.21 6.98
C ASP A 702 34.64 18.33 8.43
N ILE A 703 34.16 19.37 9.13
CA ILE A 703 34.47 19.58 10.55
C ILE A 703 33.92 18.46 11.40
N ILE A 704 32.63 18.11 11.24
CA ILE A 704 31.97 17.04 11.98
C ILE A 704 32.61 15.69 11.66
N TYR A 705 32.82 15.39 10.35
CA TYR A 705 33.43 14.15 9.90
C TYR A 705 34.80 13.92 10.55
N LYS A 706 35.69 14.94 10.54
CA LYS A 706 37.01 14.84 11.16
C LYS A 706 36.96 14.63 12.67
N ALA A 707 36.03 15.29 13.37
CA ALA A 707 35.85 15.16 14.79
C ALA A 707 35.36 13.74 15.18
N VAL A 708 34.36 13.23 14.48
CA VAL A 708 33.84 11.88 14.70
C VAL A 708 34.92 10.83 14.41
N LYS A 709 35.63 10.93 13.28
CA LYS A 709 36.67 9.98 12.91
C LYS A 709 37.89 10.02 13.84
N ALA A 710 38.18 11.17 14.46
CA ALA A 710 39.25 11.29 15.45
C ALA A 710 38.88 10.66 16.80
N THR A 711 37.60 10.74 17.21
CA THR A 711 37.13 10.32 18.54
C THR A 711 36.55 8.89 18.50
N TYR A 712 35.78 8.56 17.46
CA TYR A 712 35.07 7.29 17.28
C TYR A 712 35.31 6.73 15.86
N PRO A 713 36.53 6.27 15.55
CA PRO A 713 36.88 5.82 14.19
C PRO A 713 36.06 4.64 13.68
N GLU A 714 35.44 3.86 14.58
CA GLU A 714 34.58 2.72 14.30
C GLU A 714 33.19 3.14 13.77
N ILE A 715 32.77 4.39 14.02
CA ILE A 715 31.48 4.89 13.55
C ILE A 715 31.51 5.12 12.04
N ILE A 716 30.52 4.56 11.36
CA ILE A 716 30.32 4.75 9.93
C ILE A 716 29.45 5.98 9.72
N ILE A 717 29.98 6.94 8.95
CA ILE A 717 29.25 8.17 8.62
C ILE A 717 28.46 7.95 7.34
N VAL A 718 27.21 8.39 7.32
CA VAL A 718 26.34 8.45 6.16
C VAL A 718 26.34 9.90 5.66
N SER A 719 26.80 10.09 4.42
CA SER A 719 26.81 11.36 3.69
C SER A 719 25.62 11.44 2.73
N THR A 720 25.44 12.56 2.02
CA THR A 720 24.31 12.74 1.10
C THR A 720 24.77 13.02 -0.33
N SER A 721 24.04 12.45 -1.31
CA SER A 721 24.21 12.76 -2.74
C SER A 721 23.42 14.03 -3.17
N GLY A 722 22.62 14.61 -2.27
CA GLY A 722 21.65 15.66 -2.58
C GLY A 722 20.25 15.10 -2.81
N ALA A 723 19.32 15.97 -3.26
CA ALA A 723 17.90 15.64 -3.45
C ALA A 723 17.59 15.00 -4.82
N ALA A 724 18.59 14.74 -5.66
CA ALA A 724 18.40 14.25 -7.01
C ALA A 724 19.20 12.97 -7.27
N ASP A 725 18.67 12.13 -8.14
CA ASP A 725 19.29 10.87 -8.58
C ASP A 725 20.32 11.03 -9.68
N ALA A 726 20.44 12.23 -10.25
CA ALA A 726 21.34 12.55 -11.35
C ALA A 726 21.43 14.08 -11.56
N GLY A 727 22.39 14.50 -12.38
CA GLY A 727 22.58 15.88 -12.78
C GLY A 727 23.73 16.54 -12.02
N ARG A 728 23.93 17.85 -12.29
CA ARG A 728 25.11 18.56 -11.81
C ARG A 728 25.31 18.47 -10.29
N GLU A 729 24.26 18.65 -9.51
CA GLU A 729 24.32 18.61 -8.04
C GLU A 729 24.76 17.24 -7.53
N PHE A 730 24.11 16.17 -8.03
CA PHE A 730 24.48 14.81 -7.73
C PHE A 730 25.96 14.55 -8.09
N ASP A 731 26.36 14.93 -9.30
CA ASP A 731 27.74 14.69 -9.80
C ASP A 731 28.79 15.44 -8.96
N GLU A 732 28.51 16.69 -8.55
CA GLU A 732 29.39 17.50 -7.69
C GLU A 732 29.54 16.87 -6.29
N ASN A 733 28.43 16.42 -5.67
CA ASN A 733 28.45 15.77 -4.37
C ASN A 733 29.22 14.43 -4.45
N MET A 734 28.90 13.59 -5.43
CA MET A 734 29.56 12.28 -5.61
C MET A 734 31.06 12.44 -5.86
N LYS A 735 31.48 13.47 -6.59
CA LYS A 735 32.90 13.78 -6.78
C LYS A 735 33.61 14.11 -5.46
N LYS A 736 32.98 14.96 -4.62
CA LYS A 736 33.55 15.29 -3.29
C LYS A 736 33.65 14.05 -2.40
N ILE A 737 32.63 13.21 -2.38
CA ILE A 737 32.61 11.96 -1.62
C ILE A 737 33.75 11.04 -2.09
N ASP A 738 33.83 10.80 -3.38
CA ASP A 738 34.87 9.92 -3.96
C ASP A 738 36.30 10.40 -3.69
N GLU A 739 36.53 11.72 -3.65
CA GLU A 739 37.84 12.31 -3.46
C GLU A 739 38.22 12.51 -1.98
N LEU A 740 37.26 12.88 -1.11
CA LEU A 740 37.55 13.30 0.25
C LEU A 740 37.00 12.37 1.33
N TYR A 741 35.88 11.67 1.08
CA TYR A 741 35.15 10.87 2.09
C TYR A 741 34.78 9.48 1.59
N PRO A 742 35.72 8.71 0.97
CA PRO A 742 35.38 7.46 0.29
C PRO A 742 34.99 6.32 1.23
N ASP A 743 35.16 6.49 2.55
CA ASP A 743 34.77 5.52 3.59
C ASP A 743 33.36 5.80 4.16
N THR A 744 32.61 6.72 3.57
CA THR A 744 31.23 6.97 3.94
C THR A 744 30.25 6.10 3.14
N ILE A 745 29.06 5.89 3.68
CA ILE A 745 27.89 5.40 2.94
C ILE A 745 27.18 6.63 2.36
N VAL A 746 26.82 6.57 1.08
CA VAL A 746 26.14 7.68 0.40
C VAL A 746 24.64 7.46 0.41
N ASP A 747 23.92 8.42 0.98
CA ASP A 747 22.46 8.44 0.98
C ASP A 747 21.93 9.02 -0.34
N GLU A 748 21.21 8.19 -1.13
CA GLU A 748 20.59 8.55 -2.40
C GLU A 748 19.05 8.49 -2.29
N HIS A 749 18.35 9.46 -2.89
CA HIS A 749 16.91 9.61 -2.82
C HIS A 749 16.25 9.60 -4.19
N TYR A 750 15.12 8.84 -4.34
CA TYR A 750 14.36 8.72 -5.59
C TYR A 750 12.85 8.79 -5.37
N TYR A 751 12.21 9.81 -5.93
CA TYR A 751 10.76 9.93 -6.01
C TYR A 751 10.35 9.98 -7.47
N LYS A 752 10.02 8.82 -8.05
CA LYS A 752 9.89 8.62 -9.50
C LYS A 752 8.55 7.97 -9.88
N GLY A 753 8.33 7.73 -11.16
CA GLY A 753 7.19 6.98 -11.69
C GLY A 753 7.55 5.55 -12.04
N ASP A 754 6.55 4.73 -12.40
CA ASP A 754 6.68 3.31 -12.73
C ASP A 754 7.79 3.05 -13.76
N ASP A 755 7.80 3.80 -14.88
CA ASP A 755 8.77 3.62 -15.97
C ASP A 755 10.21 3.78 -15.50
N TRP A 756 10.46 4.74 -14.59
CA TRP A 756 11.80 4.95 -14.07
C TRP A 756 12.29 3.73 -13.29
N PHE A 757 11.47 3.16 -12.40
CA PHE A 757 11.84 1.99 -11.61
C PHE A 757 12.10 0.76 -12.48
N TYR A 758 11.31 0.54 -13.51
CA TYR A 758 11.54 -0.57 -14.46
C TYR A 758 12.81 -0.38 -15.31
N THR A 759 13.12 0.84 -15.71
CA THR A 759 14.23 1.12 -16.63
C THR A 759 15.57 1.39 -15.96
N ASN A 760 15.59 1.61 -14.64
CA ASN A 760 16.81 1.90 -13.86
C ASN A 760 17.25 0.75 -12.95
N GLY A 761 16.75 -0.46 -13.16
CA GLY A 761 17.15 -1.64 -12.40
C GLY A 761 18.66 -1.89 -12.44
N ASP A 762 19.32 -1.58 -13.54
CA ASP A 762 20.78 -1.75 -13.71
C ASP A 762 21.64 -0.61 -13.18
N ARG A 763 21.03 0.39 -12.50
CA ARG A 763 21.74 1.59 -12.01
C ARG A 763 23.03 1.28 -11.24
N TYR A 764 23.02 0.23 -10.44
CA TYR A 764 24.14 -0.18 -9.61
C TYR A 764 24.97 -1.34 -10.19
N ALA A 765 24.63 -1.81 -11.39
CA ALA A 765 25.38 -2.87 -12.03
C ALA A 765 26.82 -2.41 -12.37
N GLN A 766 27.76 -3.34 -12.35
CA GLN A 766 29.16 -3.04 -12.62
C GLN A 766 29.33 -2.40 -14.02
N GLY A 767 30.04 -1.30 -14.09
CA GLY A 767 30.32 -0.57 -15.33
C GLY A 767 29.17 0.33 -15.81
N MET A 768 28.04 0.38 -15.11
CA MET A 768 26.96 1.29 -15.44
C MET A 768 27.32 2.73 -15.03
N LYS A 769 26.87 3.69 -15.82
CA LYS A 769 27.11 5.11 -15.57
C LYS A 769 26.14 5.64 -14.51
N ARG A 770 26.66 6.42 -13.56
CA ARG A 770 25.85 7.21 -12.63
C ARG A 770 25.92 8.70 -13.01
N GLY A 771 24.79 9.38 -12.87
CA GLY A 771 24.68 10.80 -13.15
C GLY A 771 24.87 11.18 -14.63
N ALA A 772 24.75 12.47 -14.93
CA ALA A 772 24.82 13.01 -16.28
C ALA A 772 26.27 12.98 -16.86
N GLN A 773 27.26 13.02 -16.00
CA GLN A 773 28.68 13.06 -16.41
C GLN A 773 29.28 11.67 -16.65
N GLY A 774 28.52 10.62 -16.42
CA GLY A 774 28.91 9.25 -16.76
C GLY A 774 29.91 8.58 -15.83
N ASN A 775 29.97 9.00 -14.57
CA ASN A 775 30.71 8.29 -13.53
C ASN A 775 30.14 6.90 -13.31
N THR A 776 30.98 5.92 -13.01
CA THR A 776 30.56 4.55 -12.70
C THR A 776 30.65 4.27 -11.21
N TYR A 777 29.82 3.32 -10.70
CA TYR A 777 30.00 2.79 -9.35
C TYR A 777 31.22 1.90 -9.30
N ASP A 778 32.21 2.26 -8.50
CA ASP A 778 33.49 1.58 -8.42
C ASP A 778 33.55 0.67 -7.18
N ARG A 779 33.38 -0.63 -7.40
CA ARG A 779 33.41 -1.64 -6.34
C ARG A 779 34.76 -1.81 -5.66
N SER A 780 35.83 -1.29 -6.25
CA SER A 780 37.15 -1.29 -5.63
C SER A 780 37.32 -0.24 -4.52
N LYS A 781 36.44 0.78 -4.51
CA LYS A 781 36.37 1.78 -3.46
C LYS A 781 35.54 1.30 -2.28
N PRO A 782 35.82 1.80 -1.06
CA PRO A 782 35.01 1.45 0.13
C PRO A 782 33.63 2.10 0.13
N THR A 783 33.37 3.15 -0.63
CA THR A 783 32.08 3.84 -0.73
C THR A 783 30.96 2.88 -1.09
N ARG A 784 29.87 2.90 -0.32
CA ARG A 784 28.65 2.11 -0.51
C ARG A 784 27.45 3.02 -0.56
N VAL A 785 26.35 2.51 -1.07
CA VAL A 785 25.11 3.24 -1.28
C VAL A 785 24.05 2.82 -0.25
N PHE A 786 23.41 3.81 0.30
CA PHE A 786 22.15 3.72 1.02
C PHE A 786 21.06 4.37 0.16
N VAL A 787 20.06 3.63 -0.26
CA VAL A 787 18.85 4.20 -0.85
C VAL A 787 17.93 4.61 0.28
N GLY A 788 18.18 5.81 0.84
CA GLY A 788 17.59 6.23 2.11
C GLY A 788 16.16 6.69 2.03
N GLU A 789 15.74 7.16 0.85
CA GLU A 789 14.35 7.51 0.59
C GLU A 789 13.99 7.14 -0.84
N PHE A 790 13.04 6.23 -1.01
CA PHE A 790 12.49 5.96 -2.33
C PHE A 790 11.02 5.64 -2.27
N ALA A 791 10.28 6.11 -3.26
CA ALA A 791 8.91 5.72 -3.52
C ALA A 791 8.47 6.10 -4.93
N ASN A 792 7.47 5.41 -5.43
CA ASN A 792 6.74 5.85 -6.61
C ASN A 792 5.72 6.92 -6.20
N ASN A 793 6.02 8.17 -6.49
CA ASN A 793 5.20 9.30 -6.09
C ASN A 793 4.15 9.73 -7.15
N ARG A 794 4.01 9.00 -8.26
CA ARG A 794 3.09 9.33 -9.36
C ARG A 794 1.73 8.69 -9.21
N THR A 795 1.66 7.48 -8.67
CA THR A 795 0.42 6.69 -8.60
C THR A 795 -0.17 6.58 -7.19
N ASN A 796 0.47 7.18 -6.18
CA ASN A 796 -0.02 7.24 -4.79
C ASN A 796 -0.45 5.86 -4.26
N ASN A 797 0.50 4.91 -4.17
CA ASN A 797 0.30 3.55 -3.70
C ASN A 797 -0.72 2.71 -4.52
N ALA A 798 -0.93 3.02 -5.80
CA ALA A 798 -1.63 2.09 -6.68
C ALA A 798 -0.77 0.82 -6.88
N TYR A 799 -1.40 -0.31 -7.14
CA TYR A 799 -0.71 -1.60 -7.26
C TYR A 799 0.38 -1.62 -8.36
N ALA A 800 0.23 -0.78 -9.40
CA ALA A 800 1.28 -0.54 -10.39
C ALA A 800 2.61 -0.10 -9.75
N SER A 801 2.55 0.79 -8.73
CA SER A 801 3.75 1.22 -8.02
C SER A 801 4.42 0.08 -7.25
N THR A 802 3.63 -0.82 -6.70
CA THR A 802 4.12 -2.01 -5.99
C THR A 802 4.92 -2.93 -6.92
N LEU A 803 4.41 -3.18 -8.12
CA LEU A 803 5.09 -3.99 -9.13
C LEU A 803 6.42 -3.34 -9.55
N ALA A 804 6.40 -2.03 -9.84
CA ALA A 804 7.58 -1.31 -10.31
C ALA A 804 8.68 -1.21 -9.24
N GLU A 805 8.30 -0.84 -8.01
CA GLU A 805 9.24 -0.76 -6.88
C GLU A 805 9.79 -2.14 -6.49
N ALA A 806 8.96 -3.19 -6.49
CA ALA A 806 9.40 -4.55 -6.20
C ALA A 806 10.36 -5.07 -7.28
N ALA A 807 10.11 -4.77 -8.55
CA ALA A 807 11.04 -5.07 -9.64
C ALA A 807 12.39 -4.41 -9.41
N TYR A 808 12.39 -3.13 -9.06
CA TYR A 808 13.60 -2.38 -8.71
C TYR A 808 14.32 -2.97 -7.49
N TRP A 809 13.58 -3.37 -6.44
CA TRP A 809 14.15 -4.01 -5.24
C TRP A 809 14.93 -5.26 -5.56
N THR A 810 14.46 -6.10 -6.51
CA THR A 810 15.23 -7.29 -6.93
C THR A 810 16.60 -6.93 -7.48
N SER A 811 16.74 -5.77 -8.09
CA SER A 811 18.04 -5.24 -8.54
C SER A 811 18.90 -4.72 -7.39
N LEU A 812 18.32 -4.03 -6.41
CA LEU A 812 19.06 -3.60 -5.21
C LEU A 812 19.70 -4.82 -4.53
N GLU A 813 18.96 -5.90 -4.37
CA GLU A 813 19.45 -7.14 -3.76
C GLU A 813 20.55 -7.81 -4.62
N ARG A 814 20.40 -7.88 -5.94
CA ARG A 814 21.44 -8.41 -6.84
C ARG A 814 22.70 -7.54 -6.88
N ASN A 815 22.65 -6.32 -6.39
CA ASN A 815 23.77 -5.40 -6.27
C ASN A 815 24.08 -5.03 -4.82
N SER A 816 23.81 -5.93 -3.86
CA SER A 816 23.95 -5.68 -2.43
C SER A 816 25.42 -5.52 -1.98
N ASP A 817 26.37 -5.84 -2.82
CA ASP A 817 27.80 -5.50 -2.65
C ASP A 817 28.07 -3.99 -2.86
N MET A 818 27.16 -3.27 -3.48
CA MET A 818 27.20 -1.81 -3.66
C MET A 818 26.11 -1.12 -2.83
N VAL A 819 24.87 -1.63 -2.88
CA VAL A 819 23.73 -1.10 -2.12
C VAL A 819 23.59 -1.85 -0.82
N VAL A 820 23.99 -1.23 0.28
CA VAL A 820 24.04 -1.90 1.59
C VAL A 820 22.81 -1.66 2.45
N MET A 821 22.01 -0.63 2.12
CA MET A 821 20.83 -0.24 2.88
C MET A 821 19.77 0.33 1.91
N ALA A 822 18.49 0.07 2.20
CA ALA A 822 17.37 0.68 1.48
C ALA A 822 16.15 0.84 2.40
N ALA A 823 15.45 1.98 2.29
CA ALA A 823 14.28 2.28 3.09
C ALA A 823 13.21 3.04 2.27
N TYR A 824 11.96 2.62 2.39
CA TYR A 824 10.82 3.29 1.78
C TYR A 824 10.48 4.60 2.52
N ALA A 825 10.07 5.63 1.78
CA ALA A 825 9.71 6.93 2.34
C ALA A 825 8.48 7.56 1.65
N PRO A 826 7.56 8.21 2.41
CA PRO A 826 7.42 8.18 3.87
C PRO A 826 6.83 6.89 4.44
N LEU A 827 7.14 6.62 5.70
CA LEU A 827 6.70 5.40 6.40
C LEU A 827 5.21 5.47 6.81
N PHE A 828 4.80 6.59 7.42
CA PHE A 828 3.48 6.77 7.99
C PHE A 828 2.73 7.97 7.40
N CYS A 829 1.40 7.84 7.34
CA CYS A 829 0.52 8.97 7.05
C CYS A 829 -0.77 8.87 7.86
N LYS A 830 -1.02 9.88 8.69
CA LYS A 830 -2.32 10.06 9.30
C LYS A 830 -3.34 10.55 8.28
N LYS A 831 -4.50 9.92 8.21
CA LYS A 831 -5.60 10.34 7.34
C LYS A 831 -5.97 11.80 7.58
N GLY A 832 -6.00 12.58 6.51
CA GLY A 832 -6.25 14.02 6.58
C GLY A 832 -5.01 14.91 6.77
N TYR A 833 -3.83 14.33 7.00
CA TYR A 833 -2.57 15.06 7.21
C TYR A 833 -1.53 14.83 6.12
N ASN A 834 -1.94 14.31 4.98
CA ASN A 834 -1.05 13.95 3.89
C ASN A 834 -0.30 15.18 3.32
N LYS A 835 1.00 15.27 3.59
CA LYS A 835 1.93 16.27 3.05
C LYS A 835 2.70 15.77 1.84
N TRP A 836 2.90 14.47 1.76
CA TRP A 836 3.65 13.80 0.72
C TRP A 836 2.90 12.58 0.20
N ASN A 837 2.89 12.36 -1.11
CA ASN A 837 2.20 11.22 -1.71
C ASN A 837 3.04 9.96 -1.67
N SER A 838 2.36 8.80 -1.63
CA SER A 838 2.92 7.47 -1.48
C SER A 838 3.48 7.22 -0.08
N ASN A 839 2.63 6.68 0.78
CA ASN A 839 2.94 6.38 2.16
C ASN A 839 2.77 4.88 2.42
N LEU A 840 3.66 4.27 3.19
CA LEU A 840 3.67 2.82 3.37
C LEU A 840 2.51 2.34 4.25
N ILE A 841 2.28 3.00 5.39
CA ILE A 841 1.26 2.69 6.38
C ILE A 841 0.38 3.91 6.60
N TRP A 842 -0.90 3.75 6.38
CA TRP A 842 -1.90 4.77 6.64
C TRP A 842 -2.65 4.46 7.93
N PHE A 843 -3.03 5.48 8.67
CA PHE A 843 -3.73 5.29 9.92
C PHE A 843 -4.67 6.48 10.25
N ASP A 844 -5.55 6.26 11.21
CA ASP A 844 -6.29 7.32 11.89
C ASP A 844 -6.23 7.11 13.42
N ASN A 845 -7.09 7.77 14.17
CA ASN A 845 -7.10 7.65 15.62
C ASN A 845 -7.53 6.25 16.11
N ARG A 846 -8.16 5.41 15.28
CA ARG A 846 -8.76 4.14 15.69
C ARG A 846 -8.07 2.90 15.16
N GLY A 847 -7.38 3.02 14.05
CA GLY A 847 -6.77 1.88 13.39
C GLY A 847 -5.84 2.29 12.26
N MET A 848 -5.39 1.31 11.51
CA MET A 848 -4.45 1.52 10.42
C MET A 848 -4.78 0.59 9.25
N TRP A 849 -4.25 0.90 8.06
CA TRP A 849 -4.23 0.01 6.92
C TRP A 849 -2.89 0.08 6.21
N ARG A 850 -2.50 -1.01 5.60
CA ARG A 850 -1.24 -1.19 4.91
C ARG A 850 -1.45 -0.98 3.43
N SER A 851 -0.56 -0.20 2.79
CA SER A 851 -0.56 -0.09 1.34
C SER A 851 -0.15 -1.42 0.68
N THR A 852 -0.35 -1.54 -0.62
CA THR A 852 0.19 -2.70 -1.36
C THR A 852 1.71 -2.71 -1.36
N ASN A 853 2.34 -1.51 -1.31
CA ASN A 853 3.78 -1.34 -1.18
C ASN A 853 4.32 -1.89 0.15
N TYR A 854 3.54 -1.79 1.25
CA TYR A 854 3.90 -2.42 2.53
C TYR A 854 4.07 -3.93 2.39
N TYR A 855 3.18 -4.59 1.66
CA TYR A 855 3.22 -6.05 1.56
C TYR A 855 4.42 -6.55 0.76
N TYR A 856 4.82 -5.86 -0.32
CA TYR A 856 6.07 -6.26 -0.98
C TYR A 856 7.29 -6.00 -0.11
N GLN A 857 7.34 -4.88 0.63
CA GLN A 857 8.43 -4.61 1.57
C GLN A 857 8.53 -5.72 2.62
N LYS A 858 7.39 -6.13 3.19
CA LYS A 858 7.33 -7.24 4.15
C LYS A 858 7.82 -8.56 3.53
N LEU A 859 7.37 -8.90 2.33
CA LEU A 859 7.79 -10.14 1.64
C LEU A 859 9.28 -10.12 1.31
N PHE A 860 9.82 -8.95 0.96
CA PHE A 860 11.20 -8.79 0.50
C PHE A 860 12.19 -8.43 1.62
N SER A 861 11.74 -8.22 2.85
CA SER A 861 12.61 -7.94 3.99
C SER A 861 13.48 -9.14 4.42
N VAL A 862 13.14 -10.34 4.00
CA VAL A 862 13.92 -11.55 4.27
C VAL A 862 14.77 -11.95 3.07
N ALA A 863 16.01 -12.35 3.31
CA ALA A 863 16.93 -12.82 2.29
C ALA A 863 17.91 -13.84 2.92
N GLY A 864 18.59 -14.62 2.10
CA GLY A 864 19.80 -15.34 2.53
C GLY A 864 21.00 -14.40 2.58
N ASP A 865 22.12 -14.89 3.14
CA ASP A 865 23.39 -14.15 3.25
C ASP A 865 24.18 -14.10 1.92
N ARG A 866 23.81 -14.93 0.93
CA ARG A 866 24.47 -14.99 -0.38
C ARG A 866 23.47 -15.02 -1.53
N ALA A 867 23.73 -14.24 -2.57
CA ALA A 867 23.04 -14.39 -3.85
C ALA A 867 23.52 -15.65 -4.60
N PHE A 868 22.66 -16.21 -5.46
CA PHE A 868 23.14 -17.18 -6.46
C PHE A 868 23.86 -16.46 -7.60
N GLU A 869 24.93 -17.07 -8.12
CA GLU A 869 25.55 -16.57 -9.33
C GLU A 869 24.55 -16.68 -10.49
N MET A 870 24.27 -15.54 -11.15
CA MET A 870 23.39 -15.52 -12.32
C MET A 870 24.12 -16.18 -13.49
N THR A 871 23.62 -17.32 -13.93
CA THR A 871 24.14 -18.02 -15.10
C THR A 871 23.42 -17.54 -16.37
N PRO A 872 23.99 -17.67 -17.56
CA PRO A 872 23.32 -17.34 -18.83
C PRO A 872 21.95 -18.03 -19.00
N ALA A 873 21.79 -19.24 -18.45
CA ALA A 873 20.50 -19.92 -18.45
C ALA A 873 19.47 -19.26 -17.51
N MET A 874 19.91 -18.74 -16.34
CA MET A 874 19.06 -17.97 -15.43
C MET A 874 18.74 -16.60 -16.02
N GLU A 875 19.73 -15.93 -16.64
CA GLU A 875 19.51 -14.68 -17.37
C GLU A 875 18.52 -14.87 -18.51
N GLY A 876 18.61 -15.98 -19.25
CA GLY A 876 17.65 -16.34 -20.30
C GLY A 876 16.25 -16.60 -19.76
N ALA A 877 16.12 -17.24 -18.59
CA ALA A 877 14.81 -17.49 -17.96
C ALA A 877 14.11 -16.19 -17.49
N VAL A 878 14.88 -15.16 -17.13
CA VAL A 878 14.40 -13.83 -16.72
C VAL A 878 14.64 -12.75 -17.78
N ALA A 879 14.97 -13.10 -18.99
CA ALA A 879 15.20 -12.16 -20.11
C ALA A 879 13.91 -11.47 -20.61
N ASP A 880 12.78 -11.89 -20.10
CA ASP A 880 11.51 -11.18 -20.31
C ASP A 880 11.53 -9.89 -19.48
N SER A 881 11.38 -8.76 -20.17
CA SER A 881 11.35 -7.42 -19.53
C SER A 881 10.20 -7.22 -18.54
N THR A 882 9.37 -8.23 -18.34
CA THR A 882 8.22 -8.22 -17.43
C THR A 882 8.38 -9.16 -16.24
N VAL A 883 9.49 -9.92 -16.17
CA VAL A 883 9.81 -10.82 -15.05
C VAL A 883 11.09 -10.41 -14.37
N TYR A 884 11.03 -10.24 -13.06
CA TYR A 884 12.18 -9.85 -12.22
C TYR A 884 12.34 -10.86 -11.10
N MET A 885 13.56 -11.33 -10.85
CA MET A 885 13.85 -12.30 -9.80
C MET A 885 15.17 -12.01 -9.08
N SER A 886 15.23 -12.37 -7.81
CA SER A 886 16.44 -12.36 -7.00
C SER A 886 16.47 -13.60 -6.10
N PRO A 887 17.19 -14.66 -6.48
CA PRO A 887 17.40 -15.85 -5.65
C PRO A 887 18.58 -15.66 -4.70
N THR A 888 18.36 -15.96 -3.41
CA THR A 888 19.37 -15.94 -2.36
C THR A 888 19.35 -17.23 -1.54
N ILE A 889 20.41 -17.52 -0.80
CA ILE A 889 20.53 -18.67 0.09
C ILE A 889 21.13 -18.25 1.42
N ASP A 890 20.57 -18.73 2.50
CA ASP A 890 21.19 -18.71 3.82
C ASP A 890 22.17 -19.91 3.91
N THR A 891 23.46 -19.63 3.94
CA THR A 891 24.51 -20.64 3.88
C THR A 891 24.61 -21.48 5.15
N GLU A 892 24.13 -20.97 6.29
CA GLU A 892 24.11 -21.68 7.57
C GLU A 892 22.98 -22.70 7.63
N THR A 893 21.77 -22.27 7.33
CA THR A 893 20.57 -23.10 7.40
C THR A 893 20.33 -23.91 6.12
N GLY A 894 20.77 -23.38 4.99
CA GLY A 894 20.51 -23.89 3.66
C GLY A 894 19.09 -23.55 3.16
N GLU A 895 18.40 -22.61 3.79
CA GLU A 895 17.16 -22.05 3.24
C GLU A 895 17.43 -21.24 1.97
N ILE A 896 16.51 -21.34 1.01
CA ILE A 896 16.61 -20.61 -0.26
C ILE A 896 15.39 -19.70 -0.37
N PHE A 897 15.63 -18.46 -0.77
CA PHE A 897 14.63 -17.44 -0.99
C PHE A 897 14.67 -16.99 -2.44
N ILE A 898 13.53 -16.98 -3.13
CA ILE A 898 13.42 -16.48 -4.50
C ILE A 898 12.36 -15.40 -4.52
N LYS A 899 12.79 -14.15 -4.53
CA LYS A 899 11.89 -13.01 -4.75
C LYS A 899 11.53 -12.96 -6.22
N PHE A 900 10.28 -12.69 -6.53
CA PHE A 900 9.81 -12.61 -7.91
C PHE A 900 8.80 -11.49 -8.12
N VAL A 901 8.80 -10.94 -9.34
CA VAL A 901 7.80 -10.00 -9.84
C VAL A 901 7.41 -10.42 -11.25
N ASN A 902 6.12 -10.49 -11.51
CA ASN A 902 5.53 -10.56 -12.84
C ASN A 902 4.73 -9.27 -13.05
N SER A 903 5.22 -8.37 -13.89
CA SER A 903 4.59 -7.08 -14.15
C SER A 903 3.61 -7.11 -15.34
N GLU A 904 3.31 -8.30 -15.85
CA GLU A 904 2.41 -8.51 -16.97
C GLU A 904 1.12 -9.22 -16.53
N CYS A 905 0.02 -8.88 -17.18
CA CYS A 905 -1.29 -9.45 -16.91
C CYS A 905 -1.46 -10.84 -17.57
N VAL A 906 -0.45 -11.71 -17.41
CA VAL A 906 -0.42 -13.09 -17.93
C VAL A 906 0.31 -13.98 -16.93
N ASN A 907 -0.26 -15.14 -16.63
CA ASN A 907 0.43 -16.14 -15.83
C ASN A 907 1.69 -16.67 -16.56
N LYS A 908 2.78 -16.87 -15.83
CA LYS A 908 4.02 -17.40 -16.36
C LYS A 908 4.42 -18.67 -15.63
N THR A 909 4.75 -19.72 -16.37
CA THR A 909 5.15 -21.01 -15.78
C THR A 909 6.66 -21.08 -15.69
N PHE A 910 7.17 -21.47 -14.53
CA PHE A 910 8.57 -21.69 -14.24
C PHE A 910 8.78 -23.10 -13.67
N THR A 911 9.78 -23.81 -14.17
CA THR A 911 10.34 -24.98 -13.49
C THR A 911 11.54 -24.53 -12.66
N VAL A 912 11.44 -24.63 -11.34
CA VAL A 912 12.57 -24.34 -10.44
C VAL A 912 13.35 -25.63 -10.19
N ASN A 913 14.57 -25.71 -10.70
CA ASN A 913 15.50 -26.81 -10.46
C ASN A 913 16.44 -26.47 -9.30
N ILE A 914 16.53 -27.39 -8.34
CA ILE A 914 17.41 -27.26 -7.18
C ILE A 914 18.65 -28.13 -7.42
N GLY A 915 19.80 -27.50 -7.60
CA GLY A 915 21.07 -28.16 -7.97
C GLY A 915 21.74 -28.97 -6.86
N ASN A 916 20.97 -29.51 -5.90
CA ASN A 916 21.49 -30.35 -4.82
C ASN A 916 20.59 -31.56 -4.56
N LYS A 917 20.98 -32.42 -3.61
CA LYS A 917 20.23 -33.65 -3.26
C LYS A 917 19.31 -33.51 -2.04
N LYS A 918 19.23 -32.32 -1.46
CA LYS A 918 18.37 -32.08 -0.28
C LYS A 918 16.89 -32.15 -0.67
N VAL A 919 16.06 -32.43 0.30
CA VAL A 919 14.59 -32.35 0.20
C VAL A 919 14.14 -31.06 0.83
N TYR A 920 13.22 -30.37 0.21
CA TYR A 920 12.71 -29.07 0.71
C TYR A 920 11.21 -29.09 0.90
N ASN A 921 10.72 -28.42 1.93
CA ASN A 921 9.37 -27.92 1.97
C ASN A 921 9.36 -26.55 1.31
N VAL A 922 8.44 -26.30 0.40
CA VAL A 922 8.36 -25.06 -0.36
C VAL A 922 7.08 -24.32 0.01
N SER A 923 7.23 -23.08 0.42
CA SER A 923 6.09 -22.16 0.55
C SER A 923 6.26 -21.00 -0.44
N VAL A 924 5.16 -20.60 -1.05
CA VAL A 924 5.09 -19.45 -1.93
C VAL A 924 4.10 -18.47 -1.31
N GLU A 925 4.58 -17.28 -1.01
CA GLU A 925 3.74 -16.19 -0.51
C GLU A 925 3.79 -15.04 -1.52
N PHE A 926 2.62 -14.55 -1.93
CA PHE A 926 2.53 -13.53 -2.97
C PHE A 926 1.28 -12.66 -2.83
N ILE A 927 1.37 -11.46 -3.37
CA ILE A 927 0.22 -10.60 -3.66
C ILE A 927 0.06 -10.52 -5.19
N SER A 928 -1.18 -10.45 -5.65
CA SER A 928 -1.49 -10.21 -7.05
C SER A 928 -2.76 -9.39 -7.18
N SER A 929 -2.84 -8.60 -8.22
CA SER A 929 -4.05 -7.90 -8.60
C SER A 929 -4.09 -7.71 -10.09
N PHE A 930 -5.25 -7.74 -10.62
CA PHE A 930 -5.55 -7.52 -12.02
C PHE A 930 -5.65 -6.05 -12.35
N ASP A 931 -6.28 -5.31 -11.44
CA ASP A 931 -6.33 -3.87 -11.56
C ASP A 931 -5.09 -3.26 -10.92
N THR A 932 -4.17 -2.84 -11.75
CA THR A 932 -2.96 -2.15 -11.29
C THR A 932 -3.24 -0.77 -10.70
N LYS A 933 -4.46 -0.24 -10.86
CA LYS A 933 -4.91 1.02 -10.26
C LYS A 933 -5.46 0.84 -8.84
N VAL A 934 -5.74 -0.40 -8.43
CA VAL A 934 -6.23 -0.72 -7.08
C VAL A 934 -5.26 -0.26 -6.00
N LYS A 935 -5.80 0.17 -4.89
CA LYS A 935 -5.07 0.59 -3.69
C LYS A 935 -5.66 -0.09 -2.46
N ASN A 936 -4.82 -0.49 -1.54
CA ASN A 936 -5.28 -0.75 -0.19
C ASN A 936 -5.56 0.60 0.48
N GLN A 937 -6.80 0.88 0.77
CA GLN A 937 -7.22 2.14 1.37
C GLN A 937 -8.30 1.89 2.40
N GLY A 938 -8.28 2.65 3.50
CA GLY A 938 -9.49 2.92 4.22
C GLY A 938 -10.44 3.67 3.27
N ASP A 939 -11.69 3.29 3.26
CA ASP A 939 -12.71 3.67 2.26
C ASP A 939 -12.72 5.18 1.91
N GLN A 940 -11.86 5.57 0.95
CA GLN A 940 -11.86 6.93 0.39
C GLN A 940 -13.02 7.14 -0.59
N ASN A 941 -13.60 6.07 -1.14
CA ASN A 941 -14.74 6.17 -2.05
C ASN A 941 -15.98 6.66 -1.33
N TYR A 942 -16.08 6.44 -0.02
CA TYR A 942 -17.19 7.00 0.76
C TYR A 942 -17.23 8.51 0.67
N TYR A 943 -16.11 9.20 0.81
CA TYR A 943 -16.06 10.67 0.72
C TYR A 943 -16.25 11.18 -0.71
N SER A 944 -15.71 10.49 -1.71
CA SER A 944 -15.83 10.90 -3.12
C SER A 944 -17.16 10.52 -3.75
N SER A 945 -17.81 9.45 -3.29
CA SER A 945 -19.10 8.97 -3.78
C SER A 945 -20.30 9.53 -3.04
N HIS A 946 -20.09 10.14 -1.85
CA HIS A 946 -21.19 10.75 -1.11
C HIS A 946 -21.69 12.00 -1.84
N PRO A 947 -23.01 12.11 -2.13
CA PRO A 947 -23.56 13.24 -2.91
C PRO A 947 -23.26 14.61 -2.31
N ASP A 948 -23.05 14.70 -1.00
CA ASP A 948 -22.78 15.94 -0.28
C ASP A 948 -21.29 16.28 -0.18
N TYR A 949 -20.38 15.30 -0.40
CA TYR A 949 -18.94 15.55 -0.43
C TYR A 949 -18.53 16.48 -1.58
N ASN A 950 -19.11 16.30 -2.75
CA ASN A 950 -18.88 17.16 -3.92
C ASN A 950 -19.58 18.52 -3.81
N LYS A 951 -20.47 18.70 -2.82
CA LYS A 951 -21.15 19.97 -2.55
C LYS A 951 -20.45 20.79 -1.45
N VAL A 952 -19.46 20.19 -0.75
CA VAL A 952 -18.57 20.93 0.14
C VAL A 952 -17.70 21.80 -0.75
N PRO A 953 -17.80 23.14 -0.70
CA PRO A 953 -16.96 24.00 -1.52
C PRO A 953 -15.49 23.66 -1.29
N SER A 954 -14.71 23.53 -2.37
CA SER A 954 -13.26 23.45 -2.26
C SER A 954 -12.80 24.66 -1.45
N PHE A 955 -12.34 24.41 -0.23
CA PHE A 955 -11.99 25.45 0.75
C PHE A 955 -10.82 26.27 0.17
N GLY A 956 -11.05 27.54 -0.11
CA GLY A 956 -10.07 28.47 -0.67
C GLY A 956 -10.63 29.81 -1.09
N GLY A 957 -11.94 30.05 -0.90
CA GLY A 957 -12.57 31.32 -1.21
C GLY A 957 -12.92 32.14 0.05
N PRO A 958 -12.99 33.49 -0.05
CA PRO A 958 -13.47 34.33 1.02
C PRO A 958 -14.88 33.94 1.42
N GLY A 959 -15.14 33.64 2.71
CA GLY A 959 -16.45 33.26 3.24
C GLY A 959 -16.62 31.79 3.62
N ALA A 960 -15.63 30.91 3.39
CA ALA A 960 -15.69 29.50 3.80
C ALA A 960 -15.74 29.30 5.34
N ALA A 961 -15.20 30.25 6.09
CA ALA A 961 -15.17 30.23 7.55
C ALA A 961 -16.55 30.51 8.24
N GLU A 962 -17.54 30.98 7.49
CA GLU A 962 -18.81 31.50 8.05
C GLU A 962 -19.98 30.50 8.00
N ARG A 963 -19.77 29.23 7.68
CA ARG A 963 -20.87 28.25 7.63
C ARG A 963 -20.67 27.08 8.60
N PRO A 964 -21.07 27.25 9.89
CA PRO A 964 -20.92 26.19 10.91
C PRO A 964 -21.65 24.87 10.60
N GLY A 965 -22.77 24.94 9.89
CA GLY A 965 -23.58 23.75 9.58
C GLY A 965 -22.96 22.73 8.62
N LEU A 966 -21.99 23.14 7.79
CA LEU A 966 -21.29 22.20 6.89
C LEU A 966 -20.23 21.37 7.63
N ARG A 967 -19.64 21.90 8.70
CA ARG A 967 -18.72 21.17 9.58
C ARG A 967 -19.43 20.05 10.34
N GLU A 968 -20.64 20.29 10.83
CA GLU A 968 -21.48 19.28 11.48
C GLU A 968 -21.91 18.17 10.51
N MET A 969 -22.18 18.47 9.25
CA MET A 969 -22.59 17.46 8.26
C MET A 969 -21.44 16.52 7.91
N ALA A 970 -20.22 17.00 7.71
CA ALA A 970 -19.06 16.16 7.42
C ALA A 970 -18.79 15.14 8.55
N TRP A 971 -19.08 15.50 9.79
CA TRP A 971 -18.95 14.61 10.95
C TRP A 971 -20.12 13.65 11.15
N ARG A 972 -21.34 14.06 10.87
CA ARG A 972 -22.53 13.19 10.96
C ARG A 972 -22.45 12.00 10.00
N PHE A 973 -21.69 12.14 8.95
CA PHE A 973 -21.49 11.14 7.90
C PHE A 973 -20.10 10.50 7.91
N ALA A 974 -19.25 10.79 8.91
CA ALA A 974 -18.02 10.00 9.10
C ALA A 974 -18.42 8.56 9.49
N PRO A 975 -18.39 7.60 8.56
CA PRO A 975 -18.84 6.25 8.89
C PRO A 975 -17.80 5.62 9.80
N LYS A 976 -18.19 4.55 10.44
CA LYS A 976 -17.24 3.56 10.95
C LYS A 976 -16.39 3.14 9.75
N VAL A 977 -15.19 3.66 9.67
CA VAL A 977 -14.30 3.38 8.56
C VAL A 977 -14.01 1.88 8.58
N LYS A 978 -14.52 1.17 7.59
CA LYS A 978 -14.13 -0.22 7.38
C LYS A 978 -12.77 -0.17 6.68
N TYR A 979 -11.71 -0.49 7.41
CA TYR A 979 -10.38 -0.64 6.82
C TYR A 979 -10.39 -1.91 5.98
N THR A 980 -10.34 -1.77 4.67
CA THR A 980 -10.28 -2.90 3.75
C THR A 980 -8.92 -2.93 3.08
N GLU A 981 -8.11 -3.88 3.49
CA GLU A 981 -6.93 -4.27 2.73
C GLU A 981 -7.39 -5.31 1.72
N ALA A 982 -7.67 -4.89 0.49
CA ALA A 982 -8.18 -5.77 -0.56
C ALA A 982 -7.11 -6.67 -1.14
N ILE A 983 -5.88 -6.18 -1.17
CA ILE A 983 -4.72 -6.92 -1.66
C ILE A 983 -3.89 -7.30 -0.45
N VAL A 984 -3.91 -8.58 -0.14
CA VAL A 984 -3.17 -9.19 0.98
C VAL A 984 -2.40 -10.41 0.47
N PRO A 985 -1.33 -10.83 1.16
CA PRO A 985 -0.59 -12.02 0.77
C PRO A 985 -1.42 -13.30 0.79
N HIS A 986 -1.21 -14.12 -0.24
CA HIS A 986 -1.72 -15.48 -0.36
C HIS A 986 -0.57 -16.47 -0.24
N THR A 987 -0.81 -17.62 0.41
CA THR A 987 0.22 -18.63 0.60
C THR A 987 -0.17 -19.95 -0.09
N LYS A 988 0.79 -20.56 -0.78
CA LYS A 988 0.69 -21.88 -1.40
C LYS A 988 1.84 -22.77 -0.92
N GLU A 989 1.55 -24.00 -0.52
CA GLU A 989 2.56 -24.94 0.00
C GLU A 989 2.77 -26.14 -0.93
N TYR A 990 4.03 -26.56 -1.04
CA TYR A 990 4.46 -27.80 -1.70
C TYR A 990 5.34 -28.59 -0.72
N ARG A 991 5.05 -29.87 -0.51
CA ARG A 991 5.74 -30.69 0.48
C ARG A 991 6.71 -31.66 -0.17
N LYS A 992 7.89 -31.83 0.42
CA LYS A 992 8.91 -32.82 0.05
C LYS A 992 9.38 -32.76 -1.41
N VAL A 993 9.67 -31.57 -1.89
CA VAL A 993 10.30 -31.34 -3.20
C VAL A 993 11.74 -31.84 -3.17
N LYS A 994 12.16 -32.63 -4.16
CA LYS A 994 13.52 -33.24 -4.19
C LYS A 994 14.47 -32.64 -5.22
N LYS A 995 14.02 -32.33 -6.42
CA LYS A 995 14.87 -31.89 -7.53
C LYS A 995 14.36 -30.64 -8.19
N SER A 996 13.07 -30.62 -8.46
CA SER A 996 12.40 -29.53 -9.14
C SER A 996 10.93 -29.47 -8.77
N PHE A 997 10.33 -28.33 -8.99
CA PHE A 997 8.88 -28.15 -8.94
C PHE A 997 8.46 -27.10 -9.96
N ASP A 998 7.25 -27.23 -10.44
CA ASP A 998 6.66 -26.25 -11.33
C ASP A 998 5.91 -25.23 -10.51
N PHE A 999 6.15 -23.97 -10.84
CA PHE A 999 5.55 -22.81 -10.22
C PHE A 999 4.85 -21.96 -11.27
N ILE A 1000 3.57 -21.72 -11.08
CA ILE A 1000 2.84 -20.74 -11.88
C ILE A 1000 2.96 -19.39 -11.15
N MET A 1001 3.70 -18.49 -11.73
CA MET A 1001 3.80 -17.09 -11.30
C MET A 1001 2.53 -16.38 -11.76
N PRO A 1002 1.67 -15.93 -10.83
CA PRO A 1002 0.43 -15.27 -11.22
C PRO A 1002 0.70 -13.98 -12.02
N GLU A 1003 -0.26 -13.59 -12.81
CA GLU A 1003 -0.27 -12.29 -13.48
C GLU A 1003 -0.16 -11.15 -12.47
N ASN A 1004 0.49 -10.05 -12.85
CA ASN A 1004 0.70 -8.87 -12.01
C ASN A 1004 0.97 -9.26 -10.54
N SER A 1005 2.01 -10.05 -10.30
CA SER A 1005 2.28 -10.57 -8.96
C SER A 1005 3.64 -10.16 -8.43
N VAL A 1006 3.70 -10.02 -7.11
CA VAL A 1006 4.93 -9.85 -6.33
C VAL A 1006 4.93 -10.90 -5.24
N GLY A 1007 6.02 -11.64 -5.09
CA GLY A 1007 6.06 -12.66 -4.08
C GLY A 1007 7.44 -13.22 -3.78
N ILE A 1008 7.45 -14.15 -2.83
CA ILE A 1008 8.64 -14.88 -2.40
C ILE A 1008 8.37 -16.37 -2.38
N ILE A 1009 9.31 -17.14 -2.90
CA ILE A 1009 9.35 -18.58 -2.75
C ILE A 1009 10.41 -18.90 -1.69
N ARG A 1010 10.01 -19.61 -0.64
CA ARG A 1010 10.90 -20.07 0.42
C ARG A 1010 11.04 -21.58 0.35
N LEU A 1011 12.26 -22.08 0.27
CA LEU A 1011 12.60 -23.49 0.29
C LEU A 1011 13.33 -23.80 1.60
N THR A 1012 12.62 -24.44 2.54
CA THR A 1012 13.19 -24.83 3.84
C THR A 1012 13.62 -26.29 3.78
N PRO A 1013 14.90 -26.64 4.09
CA PRO A 1013 15.35 -28.03 4.13
C PRO A 1013 14.45 -28.89 5.01
N ALA A 1014 13.92 -29.99 4.45
CA ALA A 1014 13.11 -30.91 5.23
C ALA A 1014 13.96 -31.68 6.22
N LYS A 1015 13.52 -31.79 7.45
CA LYS A 1015 14.19 -32.54 8.52
C LYS A 1015 14.16 -34.04 8.25
#